data_02ec1f5f205d8606b69f709c3a804d75
#
_entry.id   02ec1f5f205d8606b69f709c3a804d75
#
_cell.length_a   1.000
_cell.length_b   1.000
_cell.length_c   1.000
_cell.angle_alpha   90.00
_cell.angle_beta   90.00
_cell.angle_gamma   90.00
#
_symmetry.space_group_name_H-M   'P 1'
#
loop_
_entity.id
_entity.type
_entity.pdbx_description
1 polymer ?
#
loop_
_entity_poly.entity_id
_entity_poly.type
_entity_poly.pdbx_seq_one_letter_code
_entity_poly.pdbx_strand_id
1 'polypeptide(L)'
;MSKTLIRKERYTMKRKIAALMAVILAAGTVQAVPFTAFAEVNSAAVQTASASSEKKDTASEEEQMKNALALVKSRITIPEEYSSFSYSTNQSDGMRSYSFTWTEPTGSRSYYAAVTGDIITSYRSPTENSWKPGISDHNPSYFTNKALSWVYKVNPSMKGFLTKSRINLSVNDDSVYVNFGRSFGGLKVKGGNWADVTLNKYTGEVTGYSGVWWQNAEFVSSAGALSQEDIKKIYCGEVTIKPYYRIYTDETTGKKKTNIVYEPMNSYTYDALTGKHSAMDDDYLKFMDTDLYDNGKGGPMEEEAVEMEEDCAEGSPATGVSFTEEELAAAADLSTMLTSEQFKALAVKDKYMGITDKYLVKNFNIEKNDNAECGFAITCNMIINNKTESRTVVITADAKSGKIMSFYTYSDESKAEINVKKATTLANAALKYYYGDIADEYKADASNTAPVSTGGSYKETSRTMRYNRYVNNIQVSGNYINVTVNSAGKVTSVSAYHDKDVDFGDGLIINKETALTLLCEQQDMELYYDGFLDLESKPHTYLHYSMPGWKINGVNGKLCDYNGKAVSKAAKTPDTCPYKDIAKSPYKSEITALYEHNVRIYEGSEFKPTEKMTFTEFTRLLDTVTGYGYEPAPLEEVIEDIPDDGSSAETKTAASEYFTRMTLAKEFVRAAQAERFAGYTSIYKSPFTDVGSKDENLGYAALAYAMGAVKAGKDGKFYPNAYVTREYAYHCAYNYLKAMSDNG
;
A
#
# COMPACT_ATOMS: atom_id res chain seq x y z
N MET A 1 -25.26 -43.91 18.69
CA MET A 1 -26.30 -43.99 17.64
C MET A 1 -25.65 -43.83 16.28
N SER A 2 -25.86 -44.75 15.42
CA SER A 2 -25.04 -45.18 14.27
C SER A 2 -25.05 -44.22 13.09
N LYS A 3 -23.88 -44.11 12.41
CA LYS A 3 -23.65 -43.39 11.12
C LYS A 3 -24.72 -43.69 10.03
N THR A 4 -25.55 -44.72 10.21
CA THR A 4 -26.65 -45.13 9.29
C THR A 4 -27.87 -44.20 9.38
N LEU A 5 -28.14 -43.55 10.51
CA LEU A 5 -29.28 -42.62 10.66
C LEU A 5 -29.02 -41.29 9.93
N ILE A 6 -27.80 -40.78 10.02
CA ILE A 6 -27.41 -39.51 9.38
C ILE A 6 -27.43 -39.62 7.85
N ARG A 7 -27.14 -40.83 7.32
CA ARG A 7 -27.17 -41.07 5.87
C ARG A 7 -28.61 -41.14 5.33
N LYS A 8 -29.56 -41.59 6.17
CA LYS A 8 -30.97 -41.69 5.78
C LYS A 8 -31.68 -40.32 5.75
N GLU A 9 -31.35 -39.44 6.66
CA GLU A 9 -31.91 -38.07 6.68
C GLU A 9 -31.40 -37.22 5.52
N ARG A 10 -30.11 -37.32 5.15
CA ARG A 10 -29.56 -36.62 3.99
C ARG A 10 -30.18 -37.07 2.65
N TYR A 11 -30.55 -38.35 2.55
CA TYR A 11 -31.17 -38.86 1.33
C TYR A 11 -32.64 -38.40 1.20
N THR A 12 -33.33 -38.24 2.31
CA THR A 12 -34.73 -37.73 2.35
C THR A 12 -34.80 -36.22 2.07
N MET A 13 -33.79 -35.48 2.49
CA MET A 13 -33.69 -34.03 2.23
C MET A 13 -33.41 -33.73 0.76
N LYS A 14 -32.53 -34.48 0.11
CA LYS A 14 -32.26 -34.37 -1.34
C LYS A 14 -33.49 -34.64 -2.20
N ARG A 15 -34.34 -35.58 -1.82
CA ARG A 15 -35.61 -35.86 -2.52
C ARG A 15 -36.65 -34.76 -2.34
N LYS A 16 -36.69 -34.10 -1.19
CA LYS A 16 -37.60 -32.96 -0.93
C LYS A 16 -37.19 -31.72 -1.73
N ILE A 17 -35.88 -31.47 -1.88
CA ILE A 17 -35.35 -30.35 -2.68
C ILE A 17 -35.62 -30.59 -4.17
N ALA A 18 -35.44 -31.82 -4.69
CA ALA A 18 -35.74 -32.16 -6.08
C ALA A 18 -37.24 -32.06 -6.40
N ALA A 19 -38.11 -32.40 -5.45
CA ALA A 19 -39.56 -32.24 -5.60
C ALA A 19 -40.01 -30.77 -5.55
N LEU A 20 -39.35 -29.92 -4.78
CA LEU A 20 -39.62 -28.48 -4.72
C LEU A 20 -39.22 -27.78 -6.03
N MET A 21 -38.11 -28.15 -6.62
CA MET A 21 -37.69 -27.63 -7.93
C MET A 21 -38.60 -28.02 -9.08
N ALA A 22 -39.22 -29.20 -9.04
CA ALA A 22 -40.18 -29.66 -10.07
C ALA A 22 -41.54 -28.93 -10.00
N VAL A 23 -41.92 -28.40 -8.84
CA VAL A 23 -43.18 -27.61 -8.65
C VAL A 23 -43.04 -26.16 -9.09
N ILE A 24 -41.81 -25.59 -9.01
CA ILE A 24 -41.55 -24.19 -9.42
C ILE A 24 -41.49 -24.08 -10.97
N LEU A 25 -41.20 -25.15 -11.69
CA LEU A 25 -41.17 -25.17 -13.15
C LEU A 25 -42.58 -25.35 -13.82
N ALA A 26 -43.64 -25.60 -13.03
CA ALA A 26 -44.99 -25.87 -13.56
C ALA A 26 -46.00 -24.70 -13.39
N ALA A 27 -45.62 -23.58 -12.77
CA ALA A 27 -46.53 -22.47 -12.54
C ALA A 27 -45.91 -21.13 -12.86
N GLY A 28 -45.87 -20.74 -14.13
CA GLY A 28 -45.45 -19.39 -14.49
C GLY A 28 -45.41 -19.10 -15.98
N THR A 29 -46.59 -19.05 -16.61
CA THR A 29 -46.75 -18.36 -17.90
C THR A 29 -46.76 -16.87 -17.65
N VAL A 30 -45.66 -16.17 -17.96
CA VAL A 30 -45.65 -14.71 -18.18
C VAL A 30 -45.08 -14.46 -19.57
N GLN A 31 -45.87 -13.72 -20.34
CA GLN A 31 -45.68 -13.39 -21.75
C GLN A 31 -44.29 -12.83 -22.07
N ALA A 32 -43.64 -13.41 -23.06
CA ALA A 32 -42.39 -12.97 -23.62
C ALA A 32 -42.57 -11.66 -24.43
N VAL A 33 -41.77 -10.66 -24.12
CA VAL A 33 -41.42 -9.56 -25.02
C VAL A 33 -40.15 -10.00 -25.74
N PRO A 34 -40.03 -9.89 -27.09
CA PRO A 34 -38.97 -10.51 -27.84
C PRO A 34 -37.64 -9.77 -27.67
N PHE A 35 -36.69 -10.38 -27.00
CA PHE A 35 -35.29 -10.00 -27.00
C PHE A 35 -34.57 -10.81 -28.11
N THR A 36 -34.83 -10.42 -29.36
CA THR A 36 -34.12 -10.99 -30.50
C THR A 36 -33.04 -10.00 -30.96
N ALA A 37 -31.83 -10.12 -30.43
CA ALA A 37 -30.61 -9.58 -31.03
C ALA A 37 -29.27 -10.08 -30.42
N PHE A 38 -29.27 -10.97 -29.40
CA PHE A 38 -28.00 -11.39 -28.78
C PHE A 38 -27.80 -12.92 -28.71
N ALA A 39 -28.70 -13.75 -29.31
CA ALA A 39 -28.63 -15.19 -29.19
C ALA A 39 -27.91 -15.92 -30.34
N GLU A 40 -27.52 -15.24 -31.41
CA GLU A 40 -26.95 -15.92 -32.59
C GLU A 40 -25.43 -16.03 -32.64
N VAL A 41 -24.69 -15.44 -31.67
CA VAL A 41 -23.23 -15.58 -31.64
C VAL A 41 -22.75 -16.72 -30.73
N ASN A 42 -23.61 -17.24 -29.84
CA ASN A 42 -23.22 -18.31 -28.90
C ASN A 42 -23.64 -19.73 -29.28
N SER A 43 -24.43 -19.93 -30.32
CA SER A 43 -24.88 -21.28 -30.68
C SER A 43 -23.89 -22.08 -31.54
N ALA A 44 -22.92 -21.41 -32.18
CA ALA A 44 -21.90 -22.11 -32.99
C ALA A 44 -20.72 -22.62 -32.17
N ALA A 45 -20.47 -22.04 -30.96
CA ALA A 45 -19.38 -22.46 -30.07
C ALA A 45 -19.80 -23.61 -29.11
N VAL A 46 -21.09 -23.78 -28.84
CA VAL A 46 -21.57 -24.79 -27.88
C VAL A 46 -21.75 -26.17 -28.53
N GLN A 47 -21.86 -26.26 -29.85
CA GLN A 47 -22.02 -27.56 -30.52
C GLN A 47 -20.72 -28.33 -30.80
N THR A 48 -19.54 -27.69 -30.59
CA THR A 48 -18.24 -28.38 -30.71
C THR A 48 -17.63 -28.83 -29.38
N ALA A 49 -18.22 -28.46 -28.24
CA ALA A 49 -17.69 -28.81 -26.92
C ALA A 49 -18.38 -30.01 -26.24
N SER A 50 -19.46 -30.57 -26.82
CA SER A 50 -20.20 -31.67 -26.18
C SER A 50 -19.92 -33.06 -26.74
N ALA A 51 -18.85 -33.25 -27.51
CA ALA A 51 -18.51 -34.56 -28.13
C ALA A 51 -17.06 -35.01 -27.88
N SER A 52 -16.43 -34.66 -26.72
CA SER A 52 -15.15 -35.26 -26.35
C SER A 52 -14.93 -35.38 -24.85
N SER A 53 -15.84 -36.07 -24.17
CA SER A 53 -15.46 -36.65 -22.87
C SER A 53 -15.02 -38.09 -23.13
N GLU A 54 -13.76 -38.26 -23.50
CA GLU A 54 -12.93 -39.45 -23.34
C GLU A 54 -11.82 -39.44 -24.39
N LYS A 55 -10.77 -38.64 -24.06
CA LYS A 55 -9.36 -38.90 -24.35
C LYS A 55 -8.57 -37.72 -23.86
N LYS A 56 -7.88 -37.88 -22.76
CA LYS A 56 -6.81 -36.99 -22.34
C LYS A 56 -5.61 -37.23 -23.28
N ASP A 57 -5.68 -36.74 -24.52
CA ASP A 57 -4.51 -36.50 -25.34
C ASP A 57 -3.87 -35.19 -24.78
N THR A 58 -2.98 -35.34 -23.81
CA THR A 58 -2.12 -34.25 -23.37
C THR A 58 -1.21 -33.90 -24.54
N ALA A 59 -1.47 -32.77 -25.19
CA ALA A 59 -0.54 -32.19 -26.17
C ALA A 59 0.86 -32.18 -25.57
N SER A 60 1.89 -32.49 -26.38
CA SER A 60 3.27 -32.50 -25.91
C SER A 60 3.61 -31.09 -25.36
N GLU A 61 4.58 -31.00 -24.44
CA GLU A 61 5.04 -29.69 -23.90
C GLU A 61 5.45 -28.72 -25.00
N GLU A 62 6.05 -29.25 -26.07
CA GLU A 62 6.43 -28.49 -27.26
C GLU A 62 5.19 -27.90 -27.96
N GLU A 63 4.12 -28.66 -28.12
CA GLU A 63 2.88 -28.20 -28.75
C GLU A 63 2.17 -27.15 -27.90
N GLN A 64 2.11 -27.35 -26.58
CA GLN A 64 1.55 -26.37 -25.63
C GLN A 64 2.30 -25.04 -25.69
N MET A 65 3.64 -25.09 -25.68
CA MET A 65 4.48 -23.88 -25.82
C MET A 65 4.26 -23.19 -27.17
N LYS A 66 4.19 -23.95 -28.28
CA LYS A 66 3.94 -23.40 -29.62
C LYS A 66 2.58 -22.71 -29.69
N ASN A 67 1.55 -23.30 -29.06
CA ASN A 67 0.21 -22.71 -28.98
C ASN A 67 0.23 -21.39 -28.17
N ALA A 68 0.90 -21.37 -27.03
CA ALA A 68 1.04 -20.17 -26.22
C ALA A 68 1.82 -19.06 -26.96
N LEU A 69 2.91 -19.41 -27.67
CA LEU A 69 3.68 -18.46 -28.47
C LEU A 69 2.85 -17.93 -29.66
N ALA A 70 2.10 -18.80 -30.35
CA ALA A 70 1.23 -18.40 -31.44
C ALA A 70 0.13 -17.46 -30.97
N LEU A 71 -0.44 -17.69 -29.77
CA LEU A 71 -1.41 -16.82 -29.14
C LEU A 71 -0.83 -15.41 -28.95
N VAL A 72 0.36 -15.28 -28.36
CA VAL A 72 1.01 -13.98 -28.16
C VAL A 72 1.22 -13.28 -29.50
N LYS A 73 1.84 -13.96 -30.49
CA LYS A 73 2.14 -13.37 -31.81
C LYS A 73 0.89 -12.98 -32.59
N SER A 74 -0.24 -13.64 -32.35
CA SER A 74 -1.52 -13.28 -33.00
C SER A 74 -2.14 -12.00 -32.42
N ARG A 75 -1.80 -11.66 -31.18
CA ARG A 75 -2.43 -10.56 -30.42
C ARG A 75 -1.50 -9.37 -30.19
N ILE A 76 -0.19 -9.61 -30.12
CA ILE A 76 0.84 -8.63 -29.83
C ILE A 76 1.84 -8.62 -30.99
N THR A 77 2.11 -7.43 -31.52
CA THR A 77 3.14 -7.24 -32.55
C THR A 77 4.49 -7.05 -31.86
N ILE A 78 5.46 -7.91 -32.17
CA ILE A 78 6.85 -7.76 -31.73
C ILE A 78 7.64 -7.30 -32.97
N PRO A 79 8.34 -6.16 -32.92
CA PRO A 79 9.15 -5.68 -34.04
C PRO A 79 10.31 -6.65 -34.38
N GLU A 80 10.67 -6.73 -35.66
CA GLU A 80 11.65 -7.72 -36.16
C GLU A 80 13.07 -7.51 -35.62
N GLU A 81 13.41 -6.29 -35.27
CA GLU A 81 14.68 -5.94 -34.64
C GLU A 81 14.91 -6.62 -33.29
N TYR A 82 13.86 -7.06 -32.59
CA TYR A 82 13.96 -7.84 -31.35
C TYR A 82 14.09 -9.34 -31.66
N SER A 83 15.21 -9.71 -32.24
CA SER A 83 15.45 -11.01 -32.86
C SER A 83 16.00 -12.09 -31.92
N SER A 84 16.58 -11.71 -30.78
CA SER A 84 17.01 -12.67 -29.75
C SER A 84 15.80 -13.13 -28.92
N PHE A 85 15.62 -14.43 -28.79
CA PHE A 85 14.44 -15.03 -28.15
C PHE A 85 14.84 -15.95 -27.01
N SER A 86 14.15 -15.82 -25.88
CA SER A 86 14.22 -16.74 -24.76
C SER A 86 12.85 -17.00 -24.17
N TYR A 87 12.71 -18.10 -23.43
CA TYR A 87 11.46 -18.46 -22.76
C TYR A 87 11.74 -19.06 -21.39
N SER A 88 10.73 -19.04 -20.54
CA SER A 88 10.67 -19.83 -19.30
C SER A 88 9.28 -20.39 -19.10
N THR A 89 9.20 -21.45 -18.31
CA THR A 89 7.92 -22.09 -17.95
C THR A 89 7.82 -22.14 -16.43
N ASN A 90 6.60 -21.96 -15.92
CA ASN A 90 6.29 -22.18 -14.52
C ASN A 90 5.00 -22.99 -14.41
N GLN A 91 4.92 -23.85 -13.41
CA GLN A 91 3.71 -24.60 -13.08
C GLN A 91 3.36 -24.29 -11.62
N SER A 92 2.19 -23.71 -11.43
CA SER A 92 1.63 -23.44 -10.11
C SER A 92 0.14 -23.80 -10.12
N ASP A 93 -0.32 -24.42 -9.05
CA ASP A 93 -1.73 -24.77 -8.85
C ASP A 93 -2.35 -25.51 -10.04
N GLY A 94 -1.62 -26.48 -10.60
CA GLY A 94 -2.05 -27.26 -11.74
C GLY A 94 -2.03 -26.55 -13.10
N MET A 95 -1.82 -25.22 -13.12
CA MET A 95 -1.70 -24.42 -14.33
C MET A 95 -0.27 -24.25 -14.77
N ARG A 96 -0.02 -24.44 -16.07
CA ARG A 96 1.25 -24.12 -16.70
C ARG A 96 1.19 -22.74 -17.34
N SER A 97 2.18 -21.92 -17.05
CA SER A 97 2.41 -20.61 -17.65
C SER A 97 3.68 -20.61 -18.49
N TYR A 98 3.67 -19.83 -19.54
CA TYR A 98 4.81 -19.62 -20.44
C TYR A 98 5.14 -18.12 -20.45
N SER A 99 6.41 -17.81 -20.30
CA SER A 99 6.94 -16.44 -20.43
C SER A 99 7.88 -16.39 -21.61
N PHE A 100 7.75 -15.35 -22.42
CA PHE A 100 8.53 -15.13 -23.63
C PHE A 100 9.21 -13.77 -23.58
N THR A 101 10.46 -13.73 -23.96
CA THR A 101 11.26 -12.48 -24.03
C THR A 101 11.91 -12.38 -25.40
N TRP A 102 11.73 -11.25 -26.04
CA TRP A 102 12.40 -10.86 -27.30
C TRP A 102 13.29 -9.69 -27.03
N THR A 103 14.57 -9.81 -27.33
CA THR A 103 15.58 -8.82 -27.00
C THR A 103 16.26 -8.33 -28.28
N GLU A 104 16.57 -7.05 -28.36
CA GLU A 104 17.36 -6.49 -29.45
C GLU A 104 18.78 -7.02 -29.41
N PRO A 105 19.55 -7.01 -30.54
CA PRO A 105 20.91 -7.55 -30.60
C PRO A 105 21.91 -6.92 -29.62
N THR A 106 21.71 -5.67 -29.22
CA THR A 106 22.51 -4.97 -28.21
C THR A 106 22.26 -5.47 -26.77
N GLY A 107 21.17 -6.21 -26.54
CA GLY A 107 20.81 -6.78 -25.25
C GLY A 107 20.21 -5.78 -24.23
N SER A 108 20.05 -4.50 -24.60
CA SER A 108 19.64 -3.46 -23.65
C SER A 108 18.13 -3.31 -23.52
N ARG A 109 17.34 -3.67 -24.55
CA ARG A 109 15.88 -3.51 -24.56
C ARG A 109 15.17 -4.80 -24.94
N SER A 110 14.02 -5.07 -24.32
CA SER A 110 13.27 -6.30 -24.56
C SER A 110 11.75 -6.10 -24.47
N TYR A 111 11.04 -6.90 -25.27
CA TYR A 111 9.62 -7.18 -25.10
C TYR A 111 9.45 -8.43 -24.22
N TYR A 112 8.46 -8.42 -23.38
CA TYR A 112 8.09 -9.56 -22.54
C TYR A 112 6.59 -9.83 -22.63
N ALA A 113 6.21 -11.10 -22.69
CA ALA A 113 4.82 -11.53 -22.56
C ALA A 113 4.73 -12.86 -21.81
N ALA A 114 3.72 -12.99 -20.95
CA ALA A 114 3.40 -14.23 -20.26
C ALA A 114 1.97 -14.68 -20.55
N VAL A 115 1.77 -16.00 -20.60
CA VAL A 115 0.50 -16.64 -20.96
C VAL A 115 0.21 -17.76 -19.98
N THR A 116 -1.06 -17.84 -19.53
CA THR A 116 -1.59 -18.97 -18.79
C THR A 116 -2.91 -19.40 -19.46
N GLY A 117 -2.96 -20.63 -19.95
CA GLY A 117 -4.06 -21.08 -20.80
C GLY A 117 -4.15 -20.23 -22.08
N ASP A 118 -5.29 -19.59 -22.35
CA ASP A 118 -5.52 -18.69 -23.47
C ASP A 118 -5.54 -17.19 -23.08
N ILE A 119 -5.09 -16.87 -21.85
CA ILE A 119 -5.01 -15.52 -21.30
C ILE A 119 -3.56 -15.04 -21.33
N ILE A 120 -3.33 -13.87 -21.91
CA ILE A 120 -2.09 -13.10 -21.71
C ILE A 120 -2.18 -12.49 -20.32
N THR A 121 -1.31 -12.94 -19.42
CA THR A 121 -1.31 -12.51 -18.01
C THR A 121 -0.35 -11.37 -17.73
N SER A 122 0.65 -11.18 -18.61
CA SER A 122 1.59 -10.07 -18.48
C SER A 122 2.13 -9.64 -19.84
N TYR A 123 2.44 -8.36 -19.96
CA TYR A 123 3.11 -7.76 -21.11
C TYR A 123 3.97 -6.59 -20.67
N ARG A 124 5.13 -6.44 -21.30
CA ARG A 124 5.99 -5.26 -21.16
C ARG A 124 6.65 -4.95 -22.50
N SER A 125 6.58 -3.70 -22.93
CA SER A 125 7.41 -3.18 -24.01
C SER A 125 8.66 -2.50 -23.47
N PRO A 126 9.72 -2.36 -24.25
CA PRO A 126 10.84 -1.52 -23.88
C PRO A 126 10.37 -0.08 -23.68
N THR A 127 10.81 0.53 -22.60
CA THR A 127 10.59 1.95 -22.32
C THR A 127 11.93 2.65 -22.30
N GLU A 128 11.99 3.85 -22.85
CA GLU A 128 13.13 4.73 -22.61
C GLU A 128 13.02 5.24 -21.16
N ASN A 129 14.08 5.05 -20.37
CA ASN A 129 14.17 5.57 -19.01
C ASN A 129 14.42 7.09 -19.03
N SER A 130 13.49 7.84 -19.58
CA SER A 130 13.49 9.30 -19.49
C SER A 130 12.33 9.72 -18.59
N TRP A 131 12.60 9.77 -17.28
CA TRP A 131 11.66 10.39 -16.36
C TRP A 131 11.46 11.86 -16.77
N LYS A 132 10.24 12.21 -17.18
CA LYS A 132 9.86 13.55 -17.58
C LYS A 132 8.63 13.97 -16.81
N PRO A 133 8.79 14.84 -15.80
CA PRO A 133 7.64 15.50 -15.22
C PRO A 133 6.96 16.37 -16.28
N GLY A 134 5.65 16.55 -16.18
CA GLY A 134 4.92 17.38 -17.11
C GLY A 134 3.45 17.00 -17.20
N ILE A 135 2.76 17.66 -18.11
CA ILE A 135 1.32 17.49 -18.32
C ILE A 135 1.03 16.92 -19.71
N SER A 136 0.14 15.94 -19.79
CA SER A 136 -0.32 15.35 -21.04
C SER A 136 -1.40 16.22 -21.71
N ASP A 137 -1.48 16.16 -23.02
CA ASP A 137 -2.63 16.74 -23.77
C ASP A 137 -3.89 15.86 -23.71
N HIS A 138 -3.78 14.65 -23.11
CA HIS A 138 -4.85 13.68 -23.01
C HIS A 138 -5.46 13.64 -21.60
N ASN A 139 -6.77 13.47 -21.54
CA ASN A 139 -7.52 13.37 -20.28
C ASN A 139 -7.63 11.92 -19.77
N PRO A 140 -8.10 11.69 -18.54
CA PRO A 140 -8.25 10.35 -17.96
C PRO A 140 -9.13 9.40 -18.80
N SER A 141 -10.16 9.91 -19.47
CA SER A 141 -11.03 9.09 -20.31
C SER A 141 -10.33 8.54 -21.55
N TYR A 142 -9.43 9.32 -22.16
CA TYR A 142 -8.60 8.87 -23.28
C TYR A 142 -7.79 7.63 -22.89
N PHE A 143 -7.06 7.70 -21.77
CA PHE A 143 -6.23 6.60 -21.28
C PHE A 143 -7.06 5.38 -20.90
N THR A 144 -8.20 5.59 -20.22
CA THR A 144 -9.13 4.50 -19.88
C THR A 144 -9.60 3.76 -21.13
N ASN A 145 -9.99 4.48 -22.18
CA ASN A 145 -10.47 3.88 -23.43
C ASN A 145 -9.34 3.15 -24.19
N LYS A 146 -8.14 3.72 -24.22
CA LYS A 146 -6.96 3.08 -24.82
C LYS A 146 -6.62 1.77 -24.10
N ALA A 147 -6.57 1.80 -22.75
CA ALA A 147 -6.32 0.63 -21.92
C ALA A 147 -7.35 -0.48 -22.17
N LEU A 148 -8.66 -0.15 -22.13
CA LEU A 148 -9.73 -1.12 -22.41
C LEU A 148 -9.62 -1.73 -23.80
N SER A 149 -9.38 -0.87 -24.83
CA SER A 149 -9.25 -1.34 -26.20
C SER A 149 -8.10 -2.33 -26.36
N TRP A 150 -6.97 -2.05 -25.68
CA TRP A 150 -5.81 -2.93 -25.69
C TRP A 150 -6.10 -4.24 -24.98
N VAL A 151 -6.67 -4.21 -23.75
CA VAL A 151 -7.04 -5.40 -22.99
C VAL A 151 -8.00 -6.29 -23.79
N TYR A 152 -9.02 -5.72 -24.44
CA TYR A 152 -9.98 -6.48 -25.23
C TYR A 152 -9.38 -7.06 -26.53
N LYS A 153 -8.31 -6.44 -27.05
CA LYS A 153 -7.53 -7.00 -28.16
C LYS A 153 -6.75 -8.22 -27.70
N VAL A 154 -6.03 -8.14 -26.56
CA VAL A 154 -5.15 -9.21 -26.11
C VAL A 154 -5.87 -10.31 -25.33
N ASN A 155 -6.98 -10.00 -24.65
CA ASN A 155 -7.81 -10.93 -23.90
C ASN A 155 -9.31 -10.71 -24.22
N PRO A 156 -9.79 -11.18 -25.36
CA PRO A 156 -11.18 -10.95 -25.81
C PRO A 156 -12.25 -11.46 -24.84
N SER A 157 -11.95 -12.50 -24.04
CA SER A 157 -12.85 -13.06 -23.02
C SER A 157 -13.16 -12.08 -21.86
N MET A 158 -12.38 -11.03 -21.70
CA MET A 158 -12.63 -10.00 -20.69
C MET A 158 -13.64 -8.92 -21.15
N LYS A 159 -14.01 -8.93 -22.45
CA LYS A 159 -14.86 -7.88 -23.02
C LYS A 159 -16.25 -7.88 -22.40
N GLY A 160 -16.66 -6.71 -21.90
CA GLY A 160 -17.96 -6.50 -21.26
C GLY A 160 -17.99 -6.81 -19.75
N PHE A 161 -16.88 -7.33 -19.19
CA PHE A 161 -16.81 -7.67 -17.77
C PHE A 161 -15.90 -6.75 -16.96
N LEU A 162 -15.14 -5.86 -17.60
CA LEU A 162 -14.23 -4.96 -16.91
C LEU A 162 -14.91 -3.63 -16.55
N THR A 163 -14.71 -3.21 -15.31
CA THR A 163 -15.10 -1.89 -14.81
C THR A 163 -13.87 -1.18 -14.28
N LYS A 164 -13.67 0.08 -14.68
CA LYS A 164 -12.56 0.90 -14.18
C LYS A 164 -12.69 1.06 -12.66
N SER A 165 -11.67 0.66 -11.93
CA SER A 165 -11.57 0.84 -10.49
C SER A 165 -10.78 2.10 -10.12
N ARG A 166 -9.67 2.38 -10.85
CA ARG A 166 -8.80 3.51 -10.58
C ARG A 166 -8.06 3.93 -11.86
N ILE A 167 -7.71 5.21 -11.93
CA ILE A 167 -6.69 5.74 -12.84
C ILE A 167 -5.71 6.59 -12.02
N ASN A 168 -4.43 6.45 -12.27
CA ASN A 168 -3.38 7.34 -11.75
C ASN A 168 -2.71 8.03 -12.94
N LEU A 169 -3.00 9.31 -13.11
CA LEU A 169 -2.39 10.21 -14.08
C LEU A 169 -1.73 11.33 -13.28
N SER A 170 -0.41 11.30 -13.15
CA SER A 170 0.37 12.23 -12.33
C SER A 170 1.25 13.13 -13.17
N VAL A 171 1.48 14.35 -12.70
CA VAL A 171 2.44 15.29 -13.32
C VAL A 171 3.87 14.82 -13.14
N ASN A 172 4.16 14.04 -12.07
CA ASN A 172 5.49 13.58 -11.70
C ASN A 172 5.84 12.19 -12.23
N ASP A 173 5.01 11.60 -13.09
CA ASP A 173 5.23 10.28 -13.68
C ASP A 173 5.09 10.39 -15.20
N ASP A 174 5.89 9.67 -15.97
CA ASP A 174 5.75 9.54 -17.41
C ASP A 174 4.77 8.43 -17.81
N SER A 175 4.33 7.66 -16.83
CA SER A 175 3.40 6.54 -16.97
C SER A 175 2.02 6.87 -16.41
N VAL A 176 1.00 6.33 -17.06
CA VAL A 176 -0.39 6.34 -16.60
C VAL A 176 -0.80 4.92 -16.24
N TYR A 177 -1.31 4.73 -15.03
CA TYR A 177 -1.77 3.42 -14.55
C TYR A 177 -3.28 3.38 -14.53
N VAL A 178 -3.87 2.42 -15.23
CA VAL A 178 -5.32 2.21 -15.28
C VAL A 178 -5.64 0.81 -14.77
N ASN A 179 -6.41 0.75 -13.67
CA ASN A 179 -6.79 -0.50 -13.03
C ASN A 179 -8.26 -0.83 -13.32
N PHE A 180 -8.53 -2.07 -13.66
CA PHE A 180 -9.86 -2.62 -13.89
C PHE A 180 -10.12 -3.81 -12.98
N GLY A 181 -11.33 -3.90 -12.44
CA GLY A 181 -11.84 -5.08 -11.78
C GLY A 181 -12.91 -5.76 -12.63
N ARG A 182 -13.12 -7.06 -12.42
CA ARG A 182 -14.25 -7.77 -13.02
C ARG A 182 -15.56 -7.36 -12.40
N SER A 183 -16.60 -7.25 -13.21
CA SER A 183 -17.98 -7.12 -12.74
C SER A 183 -18.87 -8.13 -13.46
N PHE A 184 -19.89 -8.63 -12.76
CA PHE A 184 -20.90 -9.52 -13.32
C PHE A 184 -22.28 -9.11 -12.80
N GLY A 185 -23.24 -8.93 -13.70
CA GLY A 185 -24.59 -8.48 -13.33
C GLY A 185 -24.63 -7.13 -12.59
N GLY A 186 -23.65 -6.24 -12.82
CA GLY A 186 -23.53 -4.95 -12.13
C GLY A 186 -22.82 -5.03 -10.76
N LEU A 187 -22.51 -6.23 -10.27
CA LEU A 187 -21.78 -6.44 -9.02
C LEU A 187 -20.29 -6.64 -9.28
N LYS A 188 -19.47 -6.19 -8.33
CA LYS A 188 -18.03 -6.43 -8.36
C LYS A 188 -17.72 -7.91 -8.13
N VAL A 189 -16.67 -8.40 -8.77
CA VAL A 189 -16.04 -9.68 -8.46
C VAL A 189 -14.73 -9.38 -7.73
N LYS A 190 -14.64 -9.76 -6.47
CA LYS A 190 -13.40 -9.67 -5.64
C LYS A 190 -12.53 -10.92 -5.89
N GLY A 191 -11.33 -10.94 -5.32
CA GLY A 191 -10.37 -12.01 -5.58
C GLY A 191 -9.87 -12.00 -7.03
N GLY A 192 -8.81 -12.64 -7.35
CA GLY A 192 -8.08 -12.84 -8.60
C GLY A 192 -8.71 -12.52 -9.98
N ASN A 193 -9.40 -11.40 -10.13
CA ASN A 193 -10.05 -10.97 -11.38
C ASN A 193 -9.85 -9.49 -11.64
N TRP A 194 -8.73 -9.14 -12.22
CA TRP A 194 -8.33 -7.75 -12.46
C TRP A 194 -7.45 -7.63 -13.71
N ALA A 195 -7.32 -6.41 -14.19
CA ALA A 195 -6.44 -6.02 -15.29
C ALA A 195 -5.84 -4.64 -15.02
N ASP A 196 -4.53 -4.57 -14.96
CA ASP A 196 -3.76 -3.34 -14.77
C ASP A 196 -2.99 -3.03 -16.03
N VAL A 197 -3.13 -1.80 -16.51
CA VAL A 197 -2.52 -1.33 -17.76
C VAL A 197 -1.66 -0.11 -17.46
N THR A 198 -0.43 -0.14 -17.92
CA THR A 198 0.50 1.00 -17.92
C THR A 198 0.59 1.56 -19.32
N LEU A 199 0.45 2.87 -19.45
CA LEU A 199 0.56 3.58 -20.73
C LEU A 199 1.58 4.71 -20.59
N ASN A 200 2.27 5.02 -21.68
CA ASN A 200 3.07 6.24 -21.75
C ASN A 200 2.13 7.47 -21.73
N LYS A 201 2.41 8.40 -20.83
CA LYS A 201 1.59 9.60 -20.61
C LYS A 201 1.48 10.51 -21.85
N TYR A 202 2.52 10.57 -22.65
CA TYR A 202 2.59 11.49 -23.80
C TYR A 202 2.10 10.85 -25.11
N THR A 203 2.44 9.59 -25.35
CA THR A 203 2.04 8.90 -26.59
C THR A 203 0.73 8.13 -26.47
N GLY A 204 0.33 7.76 -25.26
CA GLY A 204 -0.81 6.88 -25.00
C GLY A 204 -0.57 5.43 -25.42
N GLU A 205 0.67 5.04 -25.70
CA GLU A 205 1.02 3.65 -26.01
C GLU A 205 1.02 2.80 -24.74
N VAL A 206 0.57 1.56 -24.86
CA VAL A 206 0.62 0.60 -23.75
C VAL A 206 2.03 0.05 -23.61
N THR A 207 2.63 0.31 -22.46
CA THR A 207 4.00 -0.12 -22.12
C THR A 207 4.03 -1.29 -21.15
N GLY A 208 2.94 -1.52 -20.43
CA GLY A 208 2.82 -2.62 -19.47
C GLY A 208 1.40 -3.10 -19.31
N TYR A 209 1.29 -4.37 -18.96
CA TYR A 209 0.02 -5.00 -18.60
C TYR A 209 0.30 -6.13 -17.62
N SER A 210 -0.55 -6.26 -16.63
CA SER A 210 -0.68 -7.47 -15.82
C SER A 210 -2.14 -7.73 -15.50
N GLY A 211 -2.50 -9.01 -15.37
CA GLY A 211 -3.88 -9.35 -15.08
C GLY A 211 -4.05 -10.80 -14.68
N VAL A 212 -5.06 -11.03 -13.87
CA VAL A 212 -5.54 -12.35 -13.46
C VAL A 212 -7.00 -12.49 -13.88
N TRP A 213 -7.35 -13.65 -14.43
CA TRP A 213 -8.69 -13.89 -14.92
C TRP A 213 -9.11 -15.34 -14.76
N TRP A 214 -10.16 -15.57 -14.00
CA TRP A 214 -10.75 -16.91 -13.89
C TRP A 214 -11.58 -17.21 -15.13
N GLN A 215 -11.05 -18.10 -15.95
CA GLN A 215 -11.77 -18.58 -17.12
C GLN A 215 -12.92 -19.48 -16.69
N ASN A 216 -13.99 -19.47 -17.45
CA ASN A 216 -15.16 -20.32 -17.23
C ASN A 216 -15.76 -20.20 -15.81
N ALA A 217 -15.58 -19.07 -15.14
CA ALA A 217 -16.20 -18.82 -13.84
C ALA A 217 -17.72 -18.68 -14.02
N GLU A 218 -18.47 -19.52 -13.35
CA GLU A 218 -19.92 -19.47 -13.30
C GLU A 218 -20.37 -18.71 -12.06
N PHE A 219 -21.23 -17.73 -12.24
CA PHE A 219 -21.73 -16.89 -11.16
C PHE A 219 -23.20 -17.20 -10.90
N VAL A 220 -23.55 -17.43 -9.63
CA VAL A 220 -24.95 -17.60 -9.23
C VAL A 220 -25.75 -16.33 -9.47
N SER A 221 -27.04 -16.46 -9.78
CA SER A 221 -27.89 -15.28 -9.97
C SER A 221 -28.08 -14.50 -8.68
N SER A 222 -27.89 -13.20 -8.73
CA SER A 222 -28.18 -12.30 -7.61
C SER A 222 -29.68 -12.04 -7.38
N ALA A 223 -30.55 -12.48 -8.29
CA ALA A 223 -32.00 -12.26 -8.18
C ALA A 223 -32.65 -12.97 -6.96
N GLY A 224 -31.99 -13.99 -6.40
CA GLY A 224 -32.44 -14.69 -5.20
C GLY A 224 -31.78 -14.20 -3.90
N ALA A 225 -30.96 -13.16 -3.96
CA ALA A 225 -30.29 -12.64 -2.77
C ALA A 225 -31.29 -12.08 -1.76
N LEU A 226 -31.03 -12.34 -0.48
CA LEU A 226 -31.76 -11.73 0.62
C LEU A 226 -31.59 -10.21 0.59
N SER A 227 -32.49 -9.49 1.25
CA SER A 227 -32.34 -8.04 1.30
C SER A 227 -31.10 -7.64 2.12
N GLN A 228 -30.48 -6.54 1.72
CA GLN A 228 -29.38 -5.95 2.47
C GLN A 228 -29.72 -5.69 3.93
N GLU A 229 -30.97 -5.28 4.21
CA GLU A 229 -31.46 -5.02 5.57
C GLU A 229 -31.55 -6.29 6.41
N ASP A 230 -31.98 -7.41 5.85
CA ASP A 230 -32.10 -8.65 6.59
C ASP A 230 -30.72 -9.20 6.97
N ILE A 231 -29.75 -9.16 6.05
CA ILE A 231 -28.37 -9.55 6.34
C ILE A 231 -27.73 -8.60 7.35
N LYS A 232 -27.98 -7.30 7.23
CA LYS A 232 -27.51 -6.29 8.18
C LYS A 232 -28.01 -6.54 9.59
N LYS A 233 -29.27 -6.95 9.76
CA LYS A 233 -29.82 -7.34 11.07
C LYS A 233 -29.10 -8.56 11.65
N ILE A 234 -28.79 -9.57 10.83
CA ILE A 234 -28.03 -10.74 11.25
C ILE A 234 -26.65 -10.31 11.74
N TYR A 235 -25.90 -9.57 10.91
CA TYR A 235 -24.58 -9.04 11.26
C TYR A 235 -24.60 -8.27 12.58
N CYS A 236 -25.53 -7.32 12.75
CA CYS A 236 -25.63 -6.49 13.95
C CYS A 236 -26.01 -7.28 15.20
N GLY A 237 -26.66 -8.43 15.04
CA GLY A 237 -26.96 -9.35 16.14
C GLY A 237 -25.77 -10.20 16.59
N GLU A 238 -24.79 -10.40 15.73
CA GLU A 238 -23.64 -11.29 15.98
C GLU A 238 -22.33 -10.54 16.23
N VAL A 239 -22.15 -9.36 15.61
CA VAL A 239 -20.88 -8.63 15.68
C VAL A 239 -20.62 -8.11 17.09
N THR A 240 -19.40 -8.28 17.53
CA THR A 240 -18.89 -7.67 18.75
C THR A 240 -17.81 -6.65 18.40
N ILE A 241 -17.79 -5.55 19.16
CA ILE A 241 -16.81 -4.48 18.94
C ILE A 241 -15.96 -4.26 20.18
N LYS A 242 -14.76 -3.73 20.00
CA LYS A 242 -13.85 -3.40 21.10
C LYS A 242 -13.15 -2.08 20.81
N PRO A 243 -12.95 -1.23 21.85
CA PRO A 243 -12.21 0.01 21.68
C PRO A 243 -10.70 -0.24 21.64
N TYR A 244 -10.01 0.54 20.80
CA TYR A 244 -8.56 0.57 20.70
C TYR A 244 -8.05 2.00 20.64
N TYR A 245 -6.94 2.27 21.32
CA TYR A 245 -6.13 3.44 21.03
C TYR A 245 -5.36 3.23 19.73
N ARG A 246 -5.40 4.25 18.84
CA ARG A 246 -4.60 4.37 17.63
C ARG A 246 -3.68 5.55 17.79
N ILE A 247 -2.37 5.31 17.81
CA ILE A 247 -1.36 6.34 17.96
C ILE A 247 -1.11 6.97 16.59
N TYR A 248 -1.00 8.30 16.57
CA TYR A 248 -0.57 9.07 15.40
C TYR A 248 0.34 10.21 15.84
N THR A 249 1.20 10.68 14.93
CA THR A 249 2.01 11.88 15.17
C THR A 249 1.24 13.10 14.66
N ASP A 250 1.03 14.07 15.52
CA ASP A 250 0.41 15.35 15.15
C ASP A 250 1.42 16.15 14.32
N GLU A 251 1.09 16.42 13.07
CA GLU A 251 1.97 17.05 12.08
C GLU A 251 2.38 18.48 12.49
N THR A 252 1.56 19.16 13.27
CA THR A 252 1.82 20.55 13.70
C THR A 252 2.78 20.61 14.90
N THR A 253 2.67 19.65 15.83
CA THR A 253 3.41 19.68 17.10
C THR A 253 4.51 18.64 17.20
N GLY A 254 4.56 17.66 16.26
CA GLY A 254 5.45 16.51 16.31
C GLY A 254 5.17 15.54 17.46
N LYS A 255 4.12 15.77 18.26
CA LYS A 255 3.79 14.95 19.44
C LYS A 255 2.96 13.72 19.06
N LYS A 256 3.20 12.61 19.75
CA LYS A 256 2.35 11.42 19.63
C LYS A 256 1.06 11.62 20.42
N LYS A 257 -0.05 11.52 19.72
CA LYS A 257 -1.42 11.60 20.24
C LYS A 257 -2.19 10.34 19.91
N THR A 258 -3.40 10.18 20.44
CA THR A 258 -4.24 9.01 20.18
C THR A 258 -5.63 9.40 19.73
N ASN A 259 -6.16 8.55 18.82
CA ASN A 259 -7.60 8.41 18.58
C ASN A 259 -8.08 7.13 19.24
N ILE A 260 -9.32 7.11 19.71
CA ILE A 260 -9.97 5.89 20.18
C ILE A 260 -10.95 5.44 19.11
N VAL A 261 -10.85 4.19 18.67
CA VAL A 261 -11.72 3.61 17.66
C VAL A 261 -12.35 2.33 18.15
N TYR A 262 -13.64 2.16 17.91
CA TYR A 262 -14.32 0.88 18.08
C TYR A 262 -14.18 0.06 16.79
N GLU A 263 -13.69 -1.16 16.92
CA GLU A 263 -13.48 -2.08 15.81
C GLU A 263 -14.28 -3.36 16.00
N PRO A 264 -14.86 -3.90 14.91
CA PRO A 264 -15.39 -5.25 14.91
C PRO A 264 -14.29 -6.26 15.27
N MET A 265 -14.60 -7.16 16.19
CA MET A 265 -13.68 -8.25 16.58
C MET A 265 -13.61 -9.36 15.55
N ASN A 266 -14.70 -9.52 14.78
CA ASN A 266 -14.82 -10.54 13.75
C ASN A 266 -15.25 -9.87 12.44
N SER A 267 -14.67 -10.31 11.36
CA SER A 267 -15.07 -9.93 10.00
C SER A 267 -15.95 -11.05 9.45
N TYR A 268 -17.25 -10.85 9.45
CA TYR A 268 -18.18 -11.84 8.94
C TYR A 268 -18.53 -11.55 7.48
N THR A 269 -18.43 -12.61 6.67
CA THR A 269 -18.93 -12.65 5.30
C THR A 269 -20.11 -13.60 5.25
N TYR A 270 -21.22 -13.17 4.67
CA TYR A 270 -22.46 -13.95 4.60
C TYR A 270 -22.75 -14.38 3.18
N ASP A 271 -23.16 -15.64 3.02
CA ASP A 271 -23.79 -16.11 1.80
C ASP A 271 -25.08 -15.33 1.55
N ALA A 272 -25.16 -14.66 0.41
CA ALA A 272 -26.24 -13.73 0.12
C ALA A 272 -27.59 -14.39 -0.13
N LEU A 273 -27.60 -15.70 -0.46
CA LEU A 273 -28.85 -16.45 -0.72
C LEU A 273 -29.43 -17.06 0.54
N THR A 274 -28.60 -17.36 1.52
CA THR A 274 -29.02 -18.11 2.72
C THR A 274 -28.94 -17.29 4.02
N GLY A 275 -28.19 -16.20 4.03
CA GLY A 275 -27.93 -15.38 5.22
C GLY A 275 -27.03 -16.07 6.26
N LYS A 276 -26.42 -17.19 5.95
CA LYS A 276 -25.47 -17.90 6.80
C LYS A 276 -24.05 -17.35 6.57
N HIS A 277 -23.15 -17.61 7.51
CA HIS A 277 -21.72 -17.37 7.27
C HIS A 277 -21.28 -18.08 6.00
N SER A 278 -20.44 -17.42 5.25
CA SER A 278 -19.88 -18.00 4.02
C SER A 278 -19.16 -19.30 4.29
N ALA A 279 -19.35 -20.26 3.43
CA ALA A 279 -18.60 -21.52 3.43
C ALA A 279 -17.29 -21.43 2.63
N MET A 280 -16.96 -20.27 2.09
CA MET A 280 -15.81 -20.10 1.18
C MET A 280 -14.49 -20.54 1.83
N ASP A 281 -14.23 -20.14 3.08
CA ASP A 281 -13.00 -20.51 3.79
C ASP A 281 -12.93 -22.02 4.08
N ASP A 282 -14.04 -22.62 4.49
CA ASP A 282 -14.13 -24.06 4.73
C ASP A 282 -13.96 -24.85 3.42
N ASP A 283 -14.53 -24.36 2.32
CA ASP A 283 -14.42 -24.98 1.00
C ASP A 283 -13.00 -24.79 0.46
N TYR A 284 -12.38 -23.61 0.62
CA TYR A 284 -10.98 -23.38 0.27
C TYR A 284 -10.07 -24.42 0.93
N LEU A 285 -10.20 -24.62 2.24
CA LEU A 285 -9.40 -25.62 2.98
C LEU A 285 -9.63 -27.06 2.50
N LYS A 286 -10.83 -27.39 2.00
CA LYS A 286 -11.12 -28.73 1.47
C LYS A 286 -10.53 -28.97 0.07
N PHE A 287 -10.47 -27.91 -0.75
CA PHE A 287 -10.00 -27.99 -2.13
C PHE A 287 -8.50 -27.76 -2.29
N MET A 288 -7.88 -27.08 -1.30
CA MET A 288 -6.45 -26.83 -1.22
C MET A 288 -5.81 -27.84 -0.27
N ASP A 289 -5.96 -29.15 -0.54
CA ASP A 289 -5.49 -30.26 0.32
C ASP A 289 -4.09 -29.98 0.88
N THR A 290 -4.02 -29.82 2.21
CA THR A 290 -2.84 -29.36 2.93
C THR A 290 -1.74 -30.42 3.07
N ASP A 291 -1.94 -31.62 2.57
CA ASP A 291 -0.92 -32.69 2.59
C ASP A 291 0.32 -32.37 1.71
N LEU A 292 0.23 -31.36 0.83
CA LEU A 292 1.36 -30.91 0.01
C LEU A 292 2.33 -29.98 0.73
N TYR A 293 1.99 -29.43 1.89
CA TYR A 293 2.89 -28.57 2.67
C TYR A 293 3.90 -29.32 3.52
N ASP A 294 3.84 -30.65 3.60
CA ASP A 294 4.76 -31.47 4.41
C ASP A 294 6.10 -31.81 3.69
N ASN A 295 6.35 -31.29 2.49
CA ASN A 295 7.58 -31.52 1.74
C ASN A 295 8.46 -30.27 1.54
N GLY A 296 8.26 -29.23 2.32
CA GLY A 296 9.17 -28.08 2.41
C GLY A 296 10.47 -28.42 3.15
N LYS A 297 11.22 -29.39 2.66
CA LYS A 297 12.66 -29.42 2.89
C LYS A 297 13.27 -28.30 2.07
N GLY A 298 13.20 -27.08 2.61
CA GLY A 298 14.12 -26.02 2.25
C GLY A 298 15.51 -26.55 2.58
N GLY A 299 16.26 -26.94 1.56
CA GLY A 299 17.67 -27.18 1.71
C GLY A 299 18.33 -25.90 2.25
N PRO A 300 19.39 -26.01 3.06
CA PRO A 300 20.12 -24.84 3.51
C PRO A 300 20.57 -24.08 2.26
N MET A 301 20.19 -22.80 2.13
CA MET A 301 20.91 -21.91 1.25
C MET A 301 22.34 -21.84 1.77
N GLU A 302 23.25 -22.42 1.03
CA GLU A 302 24.68 -22.18 1.21
C GLU A 302 24.90 -20.70 0.90
N GLU A 303 24.92 -19.87 1.95
CA GLU A 303 25.54 -18.55 1.87
C GLU A 303 27.04 -18.79 1.71
N GLU A 304 27.55 -18.59 0.51
CA GLU A 304 28.99 -18.38 0.29
C GLU A 304 29.40 -17.22 1.19
N ALA A 305 30.14 -17.53 2.23
CA ALA A 305 30.76 -16.53 3.07
C ALA A 305 31.85 -15.84 2.24
N VAL A 306 31.53 -14.65 1.76
CA VAL A 306 32.56 -13.73 1.26
C VAL A 306 33.34 -13.30 2.50
N GLU A 307 34.53 -13.84 2.64
CA GLU A 307 35.55 -13.31 3.56
C GLU A 307 35.93 -11.91 3.06
N MET A 308 35.34 -10.89 3.69
CA MET A 308 35.88 -9.54 3.59
C MET A 308 37.04 -9.46 4.58
N GLU A 309 38.26 -9.40 4.08
CA GLU A 309 39.43 -9.01 4.83
C GLU A 309 39.18 -7.59 5.39
N GLU A 310 39.13 -7.48 6.71
CA GLU A 310 39.16 -6.20 7.42
C GLU A 310 40.57 -5.61 7.29
N ASP A 311 40.79 -4.80 6.28
CA ASP A 311 41.92 -3.86 6.26
C ASP A 311 41.51 -2.65 7.13
N CYS A 312 41.63 -2.78 8.44
CA CYS A 312 41.58 -1.67 9.38
C CYS A 312 42.86 -0.83 9.18
N ALA A 313 42.82 0.09 8.21
CA ALA A 313 43.80 1.15 8.16
C ALA A 313 43.64 2.02 9.43
N GLU A 314 44.57 1.92 10.37
CA GLU A 314 44.82 2.95 11.38
C GLU A 314 45.19 4.26 10.66
N GLY A 315 44.16 5.02 10.25
CA GLY A 315 44.33 6.34 9.72
C GLY A 315 44.77 7.29 10.83
N SER A 316 46.00 7.78 10.77
CA SER A 316 46.41 8.95 11.57
C SER A 316 45.38 10.07 11.34
N PRO A 317 44.99 10.83 12.40
CA PRO A 317 44.02 11.91 12.26
C PRO A 317 44.51 12.91 11.22
N ALA A 318 43.69 13.17 10.21
CA ALA A 318 43.97 14.18 9.20
C ALA A 318 44.13 15.56 9.89
N THR A 319 45.35 16.06 9.95
CA THR A 319 45.65 17.41 10.49
C THR A 319 45.06 18.43 9.52
N GLY A 320 44.04 19.19 9.97
CA GLY A 320 43.48 20.32 9.22
C GLY A 320 41.98 20.27 8.94
N VAL A 321 41.24 19.29 9.46
CA VAL A 321 39.78 19.28 9.39
C VAL A 321 39.23 19.99 10.62
N SER A 322 38.35 21.00 10.40
CA SER A 322 37.60 21.67 11.49
C SER A 322 36.25 20.94 11.64
N PHE A 323 35.96 20.55 12.87
CA PHE A 323 34.66 19.95 13.21
C PHE A 323 33.69 21.02 13.73
N THR A 324 32.41 20.86 13.47
CA THR A 324 31.37 21.69 14.10
C THR A 324 31.20 21.31 15.58
N GLU A 325 30.54 22.18 16.36
CA GLU A 325 30.25 21.89 17.77
C GLU A 325 29.36 20.64 17.90
N GLU A 326 28.44 20.44 16.96
CA GLU A 326 27.55 19.26 16.92
C GLU A 326 28.29 17.97 16.60
N GLU A 327 29.27 18.00 15.66
CA GLU A 327 30.13 16.85 15.36
C GLU A 327 31.02 16.46 16.55
N LEU A 328 31.56 17.43 17.26
CA LEU A 328 32.35 17.20 18.49
C LEU A 328 31.47 16.65 19.61
N ALA A 329 30.24 17.15 19.77
CA ALA A 329 29.28 16.66 20.75
C ALA A 329 28.87 15.21 20.45
N ALA A 330 28.62 14.85 19.17
CA ALA A 330 28.31 13.50 18.76
C ALA A 330 29.46 12.52 19.03
N ALA A 331 30.69 12.92 18.75
CA ALA A 331 31.88 12.11 19.08
C ALA A 331 32.06 11.93 20.60
N ALA A 332 31.81 12.97 21.39
CA ALA A 332 31.85 12.90 22.86
C ALA A 332 30.73 11.97 23.39
N ASP A 333 29.54 12.01 22.83
CA ASP A 333 28.40 11.15 23.22
C ASP A 333 28.70 9.68 22.94
N LEU A 334 29.28 9.35 21.79
CA LEU A 334 29.72 8.00 21.45
C LEU A 334 30.70 7.44 22.48
N SER A 335 31.61 8.26 23.02
CA SER A 335 32.60 7.86 24.04
C SER A 335 31.96 7.40 25.36
N THR A 336 30.69 7.77 25.61
CA THR A 336 29.93 7.39 26.82
C THR A 336 29.17 6.06 26.65
N MET A 337 29.16 5.46 25.47
CA MET A 337 28.45 4.23 25.16
C MET A 337 29.29 3.01 25.53
N LEU A 338 28.62 1.87 25.70
CA LEU A 338 29.30 0.61 26.04
C LEU A 338 30.14 0.13 24.87
N THR A 339 31.36 -0.35 25.19
CA THR A 339 32.16 -1.10 24.22
C THR A 339 31.64 -2.53 24.05
N SER A 340 32.09 -3.19 22.99
CA SER A 340 31.79 -4.59 22.70
C SER A 340 32.09 -5.52 23.88
N GLU A 341 33.24 -5.35 24.55
CA GLU A 341 33.66 -6.15 25.70
C GLU A 341 32.79 -5.86 26.91
N GLN A 342 32.47 -4.59 27.18
CA GLN A 342 31.61 -4.22 28.29
C GLN A 342 30.21 -4.79 28.11
N PHE A 343 29.67 -4.69 26.88
CA PHE A 343 28.37 -5.23 26.55
C PHE A 343 28.33 -6.76 26.64
N LYS A 344 29.35 -7.45 26.12
CA LYS A 344 29.48 -8.91 26.28
C LYS A 344 29.47 -9.34 27.74
N ALA A 345 30.20 -8.62 28.60
CA ALA A 345 30.25 -8.91 30.03
C ALA A 345 28.88 -8.74 30.73
N LEU A 346 28.00 -7.86 30.23
CA LEU A 346 26.60 -7.77 30.68
C LEU A 346 25.74 -8.90 30.12
N ALA A 347 25.85 -9.20 28.82
CA ALA A 347 25.09 -10.27 28.18
C ALA A 347 25.35 -11.66 28.76
N VAL A 348 26.58 -11.95 29.21
CA VAL A 348 26.94 -13.21 29.89
C VAL A 348 26.22 -13.36 31.24
N LYS A 349 25.88 -12.26 31.90
CA LYS A 349 25.15 -12.26 33.18
C LYS A 349 23.64 -12.39 33.03
N ASP A 350 23.14 -12.33 31.79
CA ASP A 350 21.71 -12.40 31.53
C ASP A 350 21.14 -13.79 31.88
N LYS A 351 20.00 -13.76 32.56
CA LYS A 351 19.36 -14.97 33.09
C LYS A 351 18.80 -15.92 32.03
N TYR A 352 18.36 -15.39 30.91
CA TYR A 352 17.56 -16.14 29.92
C TYR A 352 18.28 -16.38 28.60
N MET A 353 19.20 -15.52 28.22
CA MET A 353 19.93 -15.66 26.95
C MET A 353 20.86 -16.86 26.91
N GLY A 354 21.38 -17.29 28.09
CA GLY A 354 22.28 -18.46 28.20
C GLY A 354 23.60 -18.25 27.44
N ILE A 355 24.08 -17.02 27.34
CA ILE A 355 25.36 -16.65 26.75
C ILE A 355 26.46 -16.98 27.80
N THR A 356 27.60 -17.47 27.33
CA THR A 356 28.78 -17.75 28.18
C THR A 356 30.00 -17.00 27.63
N ASP A 357 31.09 -16.97 28.38
CA ASP A 357 32.36 -16.36 27.95
C ASP A 357 32.90 -16.93 26.62
N LYS A 358 32.46 -18.17 26.27
CA LYS A 358 32.86 -18.83 25.01
C LYS A 358 32.21 -18.27 23.75
N TYR A 359 31.19 -17.45 23.87
CA TYR A 359 30.58 -16.79 22.73
C TYR A 359 31.50 -15.72 22.19
N LEU A 360 31.60 -15.64 20.86
CA LEU A 360 32.33 -14.60 20.15
C LEU A 360 31.34 -13.54 19.71
N VAL A 361 31.72 -12.28 19.82
CA VAL A 361 31.01 -11.17 19.20
C VAL A 361 31.39 -11.17 17.71
N LYS A 362 30.41 -11.38 16.83
CA LYS A 362 30.59 -11.37 15.38
C LYS A 362 30.35 -9.98 14.80
N ASN A 363 29.27 -9.31 15.26
CA ASN A 363 28.92 -7.96 14.84
C ASN A 363 28.53 -7.14 16.08
N PHE A 364 28.95 -5.88 16.09
CA PHE A 364 28.59 -4.93 17.14
C PHE A 364 28.42 -3.55 16.52
N ASN A 365 27.18 -3.06 16.45
CA ASN A 365 26.85 -1.78 15.85
C ASN A 365 26.12 -0.90 16.86
N ILE A 366 26.36 0.40 16.79
CA ILE A 366 25.61 1.41 17.55
C ILE A 366 24.92 2.31 16.52
N GLU A 367 23.61 2.44 16.65
CA GLU A 367 22.79 3.23 15.74
C GLU A 367 21.74 4.04 16.50
N LYS A 368 21.29 5.15 15.89
CA LYS A 368 20.21 5.96 16.44
C LYS A 368 18.93 5.14 16.54
N ASN A 369 18.31 5.14 17.72
CA ASN A 369 17.07 4.42 17.97
C ASN A 369 16.22 5.15 19.02
N ASP A 370 15.10 5.70 18.59
CA ASP A 370 14.20 6.49 19.45
C ASP A 370 13.55 5.67 20.57
N ASN A 371 13.56 4.34 20.47
CA ASN A 371 13.07 3.45 21.54
C ASN A 371 14.13 3.19 22.63
N ALA A 372 15.39 3.46 22.37
CA ALA A 372 16.45 3.39 23.38
C ALA A 372 16.34 4.59 24.36
N GLU A 373 16.71 4.38 25.63
CA GLU A 373 16.62 5.42 26.65
C GLU A 373 17.62 6.55 26.38
N CYS A 374 18.80 6.20 25.87
CA CYS A 374 19.82 7.20 25.51
C CYS A 374 19.71 7.68 24.05
N GLY A 375 18.71 7.27 23.28
CA GLY A 375 18.55 7.63 21.86
C GLY A 375 19.39 6.79 20.88
N PHE A 376 20.22 5.87 21.40
CA PHE A 376 21.04 4.97 20.59
C PHE A 376 20.92 3.52 21.10
N ALA A 377 20.90 2.56 20.19
CA ALA A 377 20.87 1.15 20.51
C ALA A 377 22.11 0.42 19.98
N ILE A 378 22.56 -0.54 20.75
CA ILE A 378 23.51 -1.56 20.32
C ILE A 378 22.71 -2.66 19.58
N THR A 379 23.15 -3.06 18.41
CA THR A 379 22.79 -4.32 17.75
C THR A 379 24.00 -5.22 17.75
N CYS A 380 23.91 -6.35 18.45
CA CYS A 380 25.05 -7.26 18.68
C CYS A 380 24.69 -8.70 18.32
N ASN A 381 25.52 -9.34 17.48
CA ASN A 381 25.43 -10.76 17.16
C ASN A 381 26.53 -11.51 17.92
N MET A 382 26.12 -12.43 18.79
CA MET A 382 27.05 -13.32 19.52
C MET A 382 26.86 -14.76 19.06
N ILE A 383 27.94 -15.42 18.71
CA ILE A 383 27.95 -16.78 18.16
C ILE A 383 28.79 -17.71 18.99
N ILE A 384 28.34 -18.96 19.10
CA ILE A 384 29.19 -20.10 19.47
C ILE A 384 29.02 -21.16 18.38
N ASN A 385 30.11 -21.61 17.83
CA ASN A 385 30.12 -22.68 16.85
C ASN A 385 31.28 -23.63 17.14
N ASN A 386 30.95 -24.79 17.69
CA ASN A 386 31.92 -25.84 18.02
C ASN A 386 31.28 -27.22 17.76
N LYS A 387 32.04 -28.32 18.02
CA LYS A 387 31.55 -29.68 17.75
C LYS A 387 30.28 -30.09 18.51
N THR A 388 29.94 -29.39 19.59
CA THR A 388 28.85 -29.75 20.50
C THR A 388 27.70 -28.74 20.50
N GLU A 389 27.94 -27.52 20.05
CA GLU A 389 26.96 -26.44 20.09
C GLU A 389 27.17 -25.49 18.91
N SER A 390 26.09 -25.24 18.17
CA SER A 390 26.00 -24.15 17.18
C SER A 390 24.81 -23.28 17.54
N ARG A 391 25.06 -22.01 17.89
CA ARG A 391 24.01 -21.08 18.29
C ARG A 391 24.40 -19.63 18.03
N THR A 392 23.46 -18.89 17.51
CA THR A 392 23.57 -17.43 17.32
C THR A 392 22.54 -16.75 18.21
N VAL A 393 22.95 -15.67 18.87
CA VAL A 393 22.08 -14.78 19.63
C VAL A 393 22.23 -13.38 19.08
N VAL A 394 21.13 -12.80 18.63
CA VAL A 394 21.07 -11.41 18.17
C VAL A 394 20.39 -10.59 19.26
N ILE A 395 21.01 -9.49 19.65
CA ILE A 395 20.61 -8.69 20.81
C ILE A 395 20.50 -7.23 20.38
N THR A 396 19.41 -6.57 20.76
CA THR A 396 19.29 -5.11 20.71
C THR A 396 19.19 -4.58 22.12
N ALA A 397 19.99 -3.58 22.47
CA ALA A 397 20.05 -3.04 23.82
C ALA A 397 20.30 -1.51 23.80
N ASP A 398 19.92 -0.80 24.84
CA ASP A 398 20.28 0.60 25.05
C ASP A 398 21.82 0.76 25.12
N ALA A 399 22.35 1.70 24.34
CA ALA A 399 23.80 1.80 24.14
C ALA A 399 24.59 2.27 25.38
N LYS A 400 23.96 2.94 26.34
CA LYS A 400 24.62 3.40 27.58
C LYS A 400 24.42 2.43 28.73
N SER A 401 23.20 1.98 28.94
CA SER A 401 22.86 1.13 30.08
C SER A 401 23.07 -0.35 29.82
N GLY A 402 23.06 -0.78 28.57
CA GLY A 402 23.03 -2.17 28.18
C GLY A 402 21.70 -2.89 28.48
N LYS A 403 20.63 -2.13 28.80
CA LYS A 403 19.30 -2.66 29.03
C LYS A 403 18.79 -3.33 27.76
N ILE A 404 18.46 -4.62 27.88
CA ILE A 404 18.01 -5.42 26.73
C ILE A 404 16.64 -4.93 26.26
N MET A 405 16.55 -4.55 25.00
CA MET A 405 15.32 -4.14 24.32
C MET A 405 14.69 -5.33 23.58
N SER A 406 15.50 -6.16 22.97
CA SER A 406 15.07 -7.42 22.35
C SER A 406 16.23 -8.39 22.21
N PHE A 407 15.91 -9.66 22.13
CA PHE A 407 16.84 -10.67 21.62
C PHE A 407 16.10 -11.81 20.95
N TYR A 408 16.78 -12.54 20.08
CA TYR A 408 16.32 -13.82 19.57
C TYR A 408 17.51 -14.76 19.34
N THR A 409 17.23 -16.07 19.42
CA THR A 409 18.27 -17.08 19.27
C THR A 409 17.90 -18.07 18.19
N TYR A 410 18.87 -18.41 17.36
CA TYR A 410 18.82 -19.56 16.49
C TYR A 410 19.58 -20.70 17.15
N SER A 411 18.95 -21.84 17.35
CA SER A 411 19.57 -23.06 17.89
C SER A 411 18.85 -24.27 17.33
N ASP A 412 19.53 -25.42 17.33
CA ASP A 412 18.89 -26.69 16.99
C ASP A 412 17.73 -26.96 17.94
N GLU A 413 16.54 -27.15 17.37
CA GLU A 413 15.29 -27.22 18.11
C GLU A 413 15.07 -28.57 18.79
N SER A 414 14.50 -28.51 19.99
CA SER A 414 13.92 -29.68 20.63
C SER A 414 12.73 -30.20 19.83
N LYS A 415 12.71 -31.53 19.54
CA LYS A 415 11.59 -32.20 18.84
C LYS A 415 10.41 -32.55 19.76
N ALA A 416 10.45 -32.16 21.02
CA ALA A 416 9.40 -32.44 21.99
C ALA A 416 8.25 -31.43 21.86
N GLU A 417 7.04 -31.84 22.18
CA GLU A 417 5.87 -30.97 22.24
C GLU A 417 5.97 -30.01 23.43
N ILE A 418 5.54 -28.75 23.24
CA ILE A 418 5.62 -27.72 24.27
C ILE A 418 4.60 -27.93 25.39
N ASN A 419 5.03 -27.74 26.64
CA ASN A 419 4.12 -27.65 27.76
C ASN A 419 3.66 -26.19 27.96
N VAL A 420 2.49 -25.86 27.44
CA VAL A 420 1.93 -24.50 27.41
C VAL A 420 1.91 -23.87 28.81
N LYS A 421 1.50 -24.59 29.85
CA LYS A 421 1.44 -24.06 31.22
C LYS A 421 2.81 -23.65 31.76
N LYS A 422 3.84 -24.50 31.55
CA LYS A 422 5.22 -24.18 31.92
C LYS A 422 5.76 -23.02 31.10
N ALA A 423 5.48 -23.01 29.80
CA ALA A 423 5.91 -21.94 28.90
C ALA A 423 5.29 -20.60 29.31
N THR A 424 3.99 -20.54 29.62
CA THR A 424 3.32 -19.32 30.11
C THR A 424 3.94 -18.81 31.42
N THR A 425 4.24 -19.70 32.36
CA THR A 425 4.90 -19.32 33.63
C THR A 425 6.27 -18.70 33.39
N LEU A 426 7.05 -19.30 32.48
CA LEU A 426 8.38 -18.81 32.14
C LEU A 426 8.32 -17.48 31.38
N ALA A 427 7.39 -17.35 30.44
CA ALA A 427 7.19 -16.12 29.70
C ALA A 427 6.77 -14.93 30.60
N ASN A 428 5.88 -15.17 31.58
CA ASN A 428 5.51 -14.17 32.59
C ASN A 428 6.72 -13.73 33.45
N ALA A 429 7.60 -14.65 33.76
CA ALA A 429 8.80 -14.34 34.53
C ALA A 429 9.82 -13.55 33.67
N ALA A 430 9.98 -13.89 32.40
CA ALA A 430 10.83 -13.16 31.46
C ALA A 430 10.30 -11.75 31.17
N LEU A 431 8.97 -11.61 30.97
CA LEU A 431 8.31 -10.31 30.83
C LEU A 431 8.71 -9.37 31.98
N LYS A 432 8.55 -9.82 33.21
CA LYS A 432 8.92 -9.03 34.40
C LYS A 432 10.42 -8.73 34.48
N TYR A 433 11.26 -9.66 34.05
CA TYR A 433 12.69 -9.48 34.09
C TYR A 433 13.18 -8.39 33.10
N TYR A 434 12.72 -8.45 31.87
CA TYR A 434 13.18 -7.51 30.82
C TYR A 434 12.42 -6.18 30.81
N TYR A 435 11.14 -6.19 31.16
CA TYR A 435 10.24 -5.06 31.00
C TYR A 435 9.47 -4.72 32.28
N GLY A 436 10.06 -4.99 33.44
CA GLY A 436 9.39 -4.86 34.74
C GLY A 436 8.89 -3.43 35.03
N ASP A 437 9.53 -2.43 34.48
CA ASP A 437 9.17 -1.02 34.57
C ASP A 437 7.84 -0.67 33.82
N ILE A 438 7.50 -1.41 32.79
CA ILE A 438 6.28 -1.21 31.99
C ILE A 438 5.32 -2.40 32.03
N ALA A 439 5.72 -3.52 32.65
CA ALA A 439 4.98 -4.80 32.60
C ALA A 439 3.54 -4.69 33.10
N ASP A 440 3.26 -3.77 34.05
CA ASP A 440 1.92 -3.60 34.62
C ASP A 440 0.89 -3.00 33.63
N GLU A 441 1.37 -2.34 32.58
CA GLU A 441 0.52 -1.88 31.48
C GLU A 441 0.12 -3.01 30.51
N TYR A 442 0.73 -4.20 30.63
CA TYR A 442 0.57 -5.29 29.67
C TYR A 442 -0.23 -6.45 30.22
N LYS A 443 -1.21 -6.90 29.45
CA LYS A 443 -2.04 -8.06 29.78
C LYS A 443 -1.83 -9.18 28.77
N ALA A 444 -1.79 -10.41 29.26
CA ALA A 444 -1.64 -11.60 28.41
C ALA A 444 -2.79 -11.70 27.39
N ASP A 445 -2.46 -12.02 26.15
CA ASP A 445 -3.47 -12.30 25.13
C ASP A 445 -4.13 -13.67 25.40
N ALA A 446 -5.42 -13.78 25.08
CA ALA A 446 -6.15 -15.05 25.26
C ALA A 446 -5.59 -16.20 24.40
N SER A 447 -4.99 -15.90 23.26
CA SER A 447 -4.34 -16.87 22.37
C SER A 447 -3.15 -17.59 23.03
N ASN A 448 -2.53 -17.00 24.06
CA ASN A 448 -1.37 -17.58 24.72
C ASN A 448 -1.66 -18.97 25.30
N THR A 449 -2.89 -19.23 25.70
CA THR A 449 -3.32 -20.51 26.31
C THR A 449 -4.28 -21.30 25.43
N ALA A 450 -4.65 -20.77 24.26
CA ALA A 450 -5.53 -21.47 23.34
C ALA A 450 -4.86 -22.77 22.83
N PRO A 451 -5.63 -23.86 22.67
CA PRO A 451 -5.11 -25.04 22.01
C PRO A 451 -4.77 -24.72 20.56
N VAL A 452 -3.63 -25.21 20.06
CA VAL A 452 -3.30 -25.08 18.64
C VAL A 452 -4.22 -26.00 17.88
N SER A 453 -4.96 -25.44 16.94
CA SER A 453 -5.78 -26.20 15.98
C SER A 453 -4.84 -26.80 14.93
N THR A 454 -4.24 -27.95 15.23
CA THR A 454 -3.41 -28.70 14.29
C THR A 454 -4.29 -29.73 13.61
N GLY A 455 -4.66 -29.49 12.35
CA GLY A 455 -5.17 -30.54 11.47
C GLY A 455 -4.00 -31.41 11.03
N GLY A 456 -3.60 -32.43 11.85
CA GLY A 456 -2.55 -33.34 11.45
C GLY A 456 -1.51 -33.66 12.54
N SER A 457 -0.40 -34.27 12.16
CA SER A 457 0.68 -34.75 13.05
C SER A 457 1.68 -33.67 13.48
N TYR A 458 1.39 -32.38 13.29
CA TYR A 458 2.27 -31.27 13.67
C TYR A 458 2.36 -31.14 15.21
N LYS A 459 3.57 -31.17 15.73
CA LYS A 459 3.84 -30.91 17.16
C LYS A 459 4.35 -29.50 17.33
N GLU A 460 3.69 -28.73 18.17
CA GLU A 460 4.18 -27.41 18.54
C GLU A 460 5.42 -27.52 19.42
N THR A 461 6.57 -27.10 18.93
CA THR A 461 7.86 -27.18 19.64
C THR A 461 8.26 -25.87 20.32
N SER A 462 7.61 -24.77 19.98
CA SER A 462 7.80 -23.43 20.57
C SER A 462 6.52 -22.64 20.52
N ARG A 463 6.33 -21.70 21.46
CA ARG A 463 5.19 -20.79 21.47
C ARG A 463 5.60 -19.37 21.81
N THR A 464 5.10 -18.42 21.04
CA THR A 464 5.20 -17.00 21.34
C THR A 464 4.01 -16.58 22.19
N MET A 465 4.30 -16.10 23.39
CA MET A 465 3.33 -15.50 24.29
C MET A 465 3.28 -14.00 24.02
N ARG A 466 2.08 -13.49 23.69
CA ARG A 466 1.84 -12.09 23.42
C ARG A 466 1.19 -11.39 24.60
N TYR A 467 1.67 -10.20 24.91
CA TYR A 467 1.12 -9.32 25.94
C TYR A 467 0.79 -7.98 25.29
N ASN A 468 -0.46 -7.56 25.35
CA ASN A 468 -0.92 -6.31 24.75
C ASN A 468 -0.96 -5.20 25.79
N ARG A 469 -0.57 -3.98 25.40
CA ARG A 469 -0.61 -2.79 26.25
C ARG A 469 -2.06 -2.33 26.46
N TYR A 470 -2.37 -1.88 27.69
CA TYR A 470 -3.65 -1.28 28.06
C TYR A 470 -3.43 -0.01 28.83
N VAL A 471 -4.11 1.06 28.45
CA VAL A 471 -4.18 2.34 29.15
C VAL A 471 -5.66 2.66 29.33
N ASN A 472 -6.09 3.16 30.50
CA ASN A 472 -7.52 3.41 30.80
C ASN A 472 -8.42 2.21 30.46
N ASN A 473 -7.91 1.00 30.62
CA ASN A 473 -8.60 -0.25 30.27
C ASN A 473 -8.91 -0.45 28.77
N ILE A 474 -8.34 0.39 27.91
CA ILE A 474 -8.43 0.32 26.44
C ILE A 474 -7.11 -0.22 25.91
N GLN A 475 -7.18 -1.17 24.99
CA GLN A 475 -5.97 -1.75 24.36
C GLN A 475 -5.31 -0.73 23.41
N VAL A 476 -3.98 -0.60 23.52
CA VAL A 476 -3.18 0.22 22.60
C VAL A 476 -2.77 -0.62 21.42
N SER A 477 -3.24 -0.28 20.24
CA SER A 477 -2.91 -1.00 19.01
C SER A 477 -1.44 -0.78 18.63
N GLY A 478 -0.79 -1.83 18.16
CA GLY A 478 0.64 -1.77 17.78
C GLY A 478 1.60 -1.86 18.96
N ASN A 479 1.12 -1.73 20.21
CA ASN A 479 1.95 -1.84 21.39
C ASN A 479 1.77 -3.22 22.07
N TYR A 480 2.81 -4.03 22.00
CA TYR A 480 2.79 -5.38 22.57
C TYR A 480 4.21 -5.87 22.92
N ILE A 481 4.27 -6.84 23.79
CA ILE A 481 5.50 -7.58 24.12
C ILE A 481 5.27 -9.04 23.71
N ASN A 482 6.26 -9.62 23.04
CA ASN A 482 6.31 -11.04 22.70
C ASN A 482 7.42 -11.71 23.49
N VAL A 483 7.13 -12.90 24.01
CA VAL A 483 8.10 -13.78 24.64
C VAL A 483 7.94 -15.17 24.06
N THR A 484 8.95 -15.68 23.37
CA THR A 484 8.93 -17.02 22.79
C THR A 484 9.64 -17.99 23.71
N VAL A 485 8.98 -19.10 23.98
CA VAL A 485 9.50 -20.21 24.82
C VAL A 485 9.46 -21.48 23.98
N ASN A 486 10.56 -22.25 24.01
CA ASN A 486 10.62 -23.54 23.33
C ASN A 486 10.24 -24.71 24.28
N SER A 487 10.06 -25.89 23.72
CA SER A 487 9.70 -27.12 24.47
C SER A 487 10.77 -27.60 25.45
N ALA A 488 12.02 -27.16 25.29
CA ALA A 488 13.09 -27.41 26.28
C ALA A 488 12.97 -26.48 27.51
N GLY A 489 11.98 -25.59 27.55
CA GLY A 489 11.77 -24.65 28.65
C GLY A 489 12.80 -23.51 28.65
N LYS A 490 13.24 -23.08 27.49
CA LYS A 490 14.14 -21.92 27.33
C LYS A 490 13.39 -20.77 26.67
N VAL A 491 13.66 -19.54 27.10
CA VAL A 491 13.24 -18.32 26.37
C VAL A 491 14.18 -18.18 25.18
N THR A 492 13.60 -18.12 23.98
CA THR A 492 14.34 -18.04 22.73
C THR A 492 14.23 -16.67 22.07
N SER A 493 13.22 -15.88 22.47
CA SER A 493 13.07 -14.52 21.97
C SER A 493 12.29 -13.66 22.96
N VAL A 494 12.67 -12.40 23.07
CA VAL A 494 11.86 -11.33 23.64
C VAL A 494 11.89 -10.13 22.72
N SER A 495 10.77 -9.44 22.58
CA SER A 495 10.69 -8.17 21.84
C SER A 495 9.56 -7.33 22.39
N ALA A 496 9.75 -6.01 22.40
CA ALA A 496 8.73 -5.05 22.80
C ALA A 496 8.53 -4.00 21.70
N TYR A 497 7.26 -3.73 21.42
CA TYR A 497 6.82 -2.56 20.67
C TYR A 497 6.06 -1.67 21.65
N HIS A 498 6.70 -0.60 22.09
CA HIS A 498 6.20 0.31 23.13
C HIS A 498 6.46 1.75 22.72
N ASP A 499 5.43 2.45 22.34
CA ASP A 499 5.51 3.89 22.06
C ASP A 499 5.62 4.67 23.38
N LYS A 500 6.67 5.48 23.49
CA LYS A 500 6.91 6.41 24.61
C LYS A 500 6.26 7.76 24.32
N ASP A 501 6.05 8.55 25.37
CA ASP A 501 5.62 9.96 25.32
C ASP A 501 4.31 10.16 24.53
N VAL A 502 3.37 9.23 24.70
CA VAL A 502 2.06 9.26 24.04
C VAL A 502 1.04 9.95 24.94
N ASP A 503 0.38 10.97 24.39
CA ASP A 503 -0.78 11.59 25.03
C ASP A 503 -2.04 10.75 24.78
N PHE A 504 -2.50 10.04 25.83
CA PHE A 504 -3.70 9.18 25.77
C PHE A 504 -4.99 9.95 26.09
N GLY A 505 -4.91 11.22 26.49
CA GLY A 505 -6.06 11.97 26.94
C GLY A 505 -6.72 11.34 28.17
N ASP A 506 -7.99 11.69 28.40
CA ASP A 506 -8.77 11.26 29.58
C ASP A 506 -9.43 9.87 29.40
N GLY A 507 -9.38 9.30 28.21
CA GLY A 507 -9.98 7.99 27.89
C GLY A 507 -11.51 7.98 27.87
N LEU A 508 -12.17 9.14 27.83
CA LEU A 508 -13.62 9.24 27.76
C LEU A 508 -14.12 8.83 26.37
N ILE A 509 -15.03 7.87 26.36
CA ILE A 509 -15.60 7.32 25.12
C ILE A 509 -17.11 7.10 25.26
N ILE A 510 -17.81 7.09 24.14
CA ILE A 510 -19.18 6.61 24.07
C ILE A 510 -19.25 5.14 24.52
N ASN A 511 -20.35 4.71 25.07
CA ASN A 511 -20.47 3.32 25.51
C ASN A 511 -20.52 2.36 24.30
N LYS A 512 -20.21 1.09 24.58
CA LYS A 512 -20.09 0.04 23.56
C LYS A 512 -21.39 -0.18 22.77
N GLU A 513 -22.54 -0.14 23.46
CA GLU A 513 -23.86 -0.35 22.88
C GLU A 513 -24.21 0.78 21.89
N THR A 514 -23.93 2.03 22.27
CA THR A 514 -24.08 3.19 21.38
C THR A 514 -23.16 3.07 20.16
N ALA A 515 -21.89 2.71 20.38
CA ALA A 515 -20.93 2.55 19.28
C ALA A 515 -21.36 1.44 18.31
N LEU A 516 -21.89 0.32 18.81
CA LEU A 516 -22.42 -0.78 17.99
C LEU A 516 -23.63 -0.35 17.17
N THR A 517 -24.56 0.36 17.79
CA THR A 517 -25.73 0.92 17.10
C THR A 517 -25.30 1.84 15.96
N LEU A 518 -24.38 2.77 16.24
CA LEU A 518 -23.85 3.70 15.24
C LEU A 518 -23.09 2.98 14.12
N LEU A 519 -22.34 1.93 14.44
CA LEU A 519 -21.66 1.10 13.43
C LEU A 519 -22.66 0.50 12.44
N CYS A 520 -23.75 -0.03 12.97
CA CYS A 520 -24.81 -0.63 12.17
C CYS A 520 -25.64 0.40 11.39
N GLU A 521 -25.95 1.56 11.96
CA GLU A 521 -26.77 2.58 11.30
C GLU A 521 -26.02 3.29 10.16
N GLN A 522 -24.74 3.60 10.38
CA GLN A 522 -23.96 4.44 9.48
C GLN A 522 -23.34 3.68 8.29
N GLN A 523 -23.37 2.35 8.28
CA GLN A 523 -22.82 1.53 7.21
C GLN A 523 -23.89 0.67 6.53
N ASP A 524 -23.67 0.36 5.27
CA ASP A 524 -24.50 -0.55 4.50
C ASP A 524 -23.68 -1.77 4.09
N MET A 525 -24.32 -2.94 4.00
CA MET A 525 -23.67 -4.16 3.53
C MET A 525 -23.32 -4.05 2.03
N GLU A 526 -22.15 -4.50 1.61
CA GLU A 526 -21.77 -4.58 0.21
C GLU A 526 -22.09 -5.96 -0.34
N LEU A 527 -22.87 -6.04 -1.43
CA LEU A 527 -23.14 -7.26 -2.17
C LEU A 527 -22.10 -7.40 -3.31
N TYR A 528 -21.43 -8.54 -3.38
CA TYR A 528 -20.37 -8.80 -4.36
C TYR A 528 -20.17 -10.29 -4.59
N TYR A 529 -19.50 -10.63 -5.69
CA TYR A 529 -19.00 -11.97 -5.91
C TYR A 529 -17.57 -12.09 -5.39
N ASP A 530 -17.25 -13.25 -4.83
CA ASP A 530 -15.88 -13.63 -4.43
C ASP A 530 -15.63 -15.10 -4.77
N GLY A 531 -14.42 -15.61 -4.53
CA GLY A 531 -14.11 -17.00 -4.79
C GLY A 531 -12.61 -17.28 -4.82
N PHE A 532 -12.29 -18.49 -5.31
CA PHE A 532 -10.92 -18.97 -5.46
C PHE A 532 -10.83 -19.98 -6.63
N LEU A 533 -9.62 -20.30 -7.06
CA LEU A 533 -9.31 -21.44 -7.93
C LEU A 533 -8.89 -22.62 -7.06
N ASP A 534 -9.39 -23.82 -7.36
CA ASP A 534 -8.91 -25.05 -6.73
C ASP A 534 -7.58 -25.54 -7.38
N LEU A 535 -7.02 -26.63 -6.88
CA LEU A 535 -5.77 -27.21 -7.39
C LEU A 535 -5.86 -27.68 -8.87
N GLU A 536 -7.06 -27.86 -9.41
CA GLU A 536 -7.31 -28.14 -10.82
C GLU A 536 -7.57 -26.86 -11.62
N SER A 537 -7.39 -25.69 -11.00
CA SER A 537 -7.63 -24.36 -11.57
C SER A 537 -9.09 -24.09 -11.94
N LYS A 538 -10.01 -24.82 -11.32
CA LYS A 538 -11.44 -24.61 -11.50
C LYS A 538 -11.92 -23.48 -10.56
N PRO A 539 -12.62 -22.45 -11.08
CA PRO A 539 -13.14 -21.38 -10.24
C PRO A 539 -14.34 -21.81 -9.40
N HIS A 540 -14.29 -21.52 -8.12
CA HIS A 540 -15.38 -21.60 -7.16
C HIS A 540 -15.83 -20.19 -6.82
N THR A 541 -17.09 -19.86 -7.11
CA THR A 541 -17.63 -18.50 -6.92
C THR A 541 -18.76 -18.48 -5.92
N TYR A 542 -18.82 -17.40 -5.15
CA TYR A 542 -19.79 -17.18 -4.08
C TYR A 542 -20.40 -15.79 -4.21
N LEU A 543 -21.68 -15.66 -3.87
CA LEU A 543 -22.34 -14.35 -3.78
C LEU A 543 -22.43 -13.96 -2.31
N HIS A 544 -21.79 -12.88 -1.94
CA HIS A 544 -21.55 -12.52 -0.57
C HIS A 544 -22.09 -11.14 -0.22
N TYR A 545 -22.47 -11.01 1.06
CA TYR A 545 -22.55 -9.74 1.75
C TYR A 545 -21.42 -9.62 2.76
N SER A 546 -20.79 -8.45 2.82
CA SER A 546 -19.90 -8.06 3.94
C SER A 546 -20.12 -6.61 4.34
N MET A 547 -19.82 -6.29 5.59
CA MET A 547 -19.79 -4.91 6.06
C MET A 547 -18.48 -4.25 5.56
N PRO A 548 -18.53 -3.01 5.07
CA PRO A 548 -17.32 -2.22 4.84
C PRO A 548 -16.50 -2.14 6.13
N GLY A 549 -15.18 -2.14 6.01
CA GLY A 549 -14.28 -2.20 7.16
C GLY A 549 -14.13 -0.89 7.96
N TRP A 550 -15.11 0.04 7.88
CA TRP A 550 -15.05 1.28 8.63
C TRP A 550 -15.25 1.06 10.14
N LYS A 551 -14.67 1.95 10.93
CA LYS A 551 -14.68 1.95 12.39
C LYS A 551 -15.59 3.06 12.91
N ILE A 552 -15.85 3.06 14.22
CA ILE A 552 -16.52 4.16 14.91
C ILE A 552 -15.50 4.89 15.80
N ASN A 553 -15.38 6.19 15.60
CA ASN A 553 -14.59 7.03 16.51
C ASN A 553 -15.24 7.01 17.90
N GLY A 554 -14.46 6.59 18.91
CA GLY A 554 -14.94 6.36 20.25
C GLY A 554 -15.36 7.62 21.00
N VAL A 555 -14.93 8.80 20.54
CA VAL A 555 -15.25 10.08 21.20
C VAL A 555 -16.51 10.71 20.60
N ASN A 556 -16.61 10.76 19.27
CA ASN A 556 -17.69 11.51 18.58
C ASN A 556 -18.71 10.64 17.84
N GLY A 557 -18.53 9.31 17.84
CA GLY A 557 -19.47 8.36 17.22
C GLY A 557 -19.54 8.40 15.69
N LYS A 558 -18.64 9.11 15.01
CA LYS A 558 -18.60 9.18 13.54
C LYS A 558 -17.85 8.00 12.94
N LEU A 559 -18.21 7.64 11.70
CA LEU A 559 -17.40 6.71 10.92
C LEU A 559 -15.99 7.23 10.75
N CYS A 560 -15.03 6.35 10.91
CA CYS A 560 -13.63 6.67 10.74
C CYS A 560 -12.85 5.51 10.08
N ASP A 561 -11.66 5.82 9.58
CA ASP A 561 -10.70 4.84 9.11
C ASP A 561 -10.00 4.12 10.27
N TYR A 562 -9.01 3.30 9.93
CA TYR A 562 -8.21 2.56 10.90
C TYR A 562 -7.51 3.48 11.93
N ASN A 563 -7.10 4.69 11.53
CA ASN A 563 -6.40 5.64 12.39
C ASN A 563 -7.34 6.58 13.16
N GLY A 564 -8.65 6.42 13.02
CA GLY A 564 -9.66 7.27 13.66
C GLY A 564 -9.92 8.60 12.93
N LYS A 565 -9.36 8.79 11.72
CA LYS A 565 -9.65 9.94 10.87
C LYS A 565 -11.06 9.77 10.28
N ALA A 566 -11.89 10.80 10.41
CA ALA A 566 -13.26 10.76 9.91
C ALA A 566 -13.31 10.38 8.43
N VAL A 567 -14.12 9.39 8.10
CA VAL A 567 -14.44 9.05 6.72
C VAL A 567 -15.81 9.63 6.41
N SER A 568 -15.88 10.37 5.33
CA SER A 568 -17.17 10.69 4.74
C SER A 568 -17.56 9.53 3.81
N LYS A 569 -18.86 9.26 3.67
CA LYS A 569 -19.39 8.50 2.51
C LYS A 569 -19.13 9.28 1.21
N ALA A 570 -18.09 10.13 1.20
CA ALA A 570 -17.76 10.97 0.07
C ALA A 570 -17.62 10.10 -1.15
N ALA A 571 -18.34 10.46 -2.18
CA ALA A 571 -18.13 9.98 -3.53
C ALA A 571 -16.61 9.92 -3.77
N LYS A 572 -16.13 8.79 -4.37
CA LYS A 572 -14.75 8.70 -4.84
C LYS A 572 -14.37 10.03 -5.46
N THR A 573 -13.23 10.60 -5.06
CA THR A 573 -12.71 11.82 -5.70
C THR A 573 -12.84 11.63 -7.21
N PRO A 574 -13.64 12.43 -7.91
CA PRO A 574 -13.90 12.19 -9.32
C PRO A 574 -12.59 12.34 -10.11
N ASP A 575 -12.39 11.50 -11.13
CA ASP A 575 -11.23 11.65 -12.04
C ASP A 575 -11.33 12.90 -12.88
N THR A 576 -12.53 13.50 -12.99
CA THR A 576 -12.81 14.75 -13.69
C THR A 576 -12.97 15.89 -12.71
N CYS A 577 -12.53 17.08 -13.11
CA CYS A 577 -12.57 18.27 -12.27
C CYS A 577 -14.00 18.59 -11.77
N PRO A 578 -14.24 18.66 -10.44
CA PRO A 578 -15.55 18.89 -9.86
C PRO A 578 -15.92 20.37 -9.69
N TYR A 579 -14.96 21.30 -9.93
CA TYR A 579 -15.12 22.71 -9.61
C TYR A 579 -16.16 23.40 -10.49
N LYS A 580 -17.22 23.88 -9.88
CA LYS A 580 -18.36 24.50 -10.56
C LYS A 580 -18.15 26.00 -10.83
N ASP A 581 -17.36 26.65 -10.01
CA ASP A 581 -17.14 28.10 -9.99
C ASP A 581 -16.06 28.60 -10.94
N ILE A 582 -15.30 27.68 -11.59
CA ILE A 582 -14.27 28.03 -12.58
C ILE A 582 -14.83 28.37 -13.99
N ALA A 583 -16.14 28.29 -14.19
CA ALA A 583 -16.75 28.44 -15.52
C ALA A 583 -16.42 29.79 -16.22
N LYS A 584 -16.19 30.86 -15.44
CA LYS A 584 -15.85 32.20 -15.93
C LYS A 584 -14.34 32.51 -15.83
N SER A 585 -13.53 31.62 -15.26
CA SER A 585 -12.09 31.80 -15.16
C SER A 585 -11.45 31.73 -16.56
N PRO A 586 -10.54 32.66 -16.91
CA PRO A 586 -9.78 32.57 -18.14
C PRO A 586 -8.84 31.37 -18.19
N TYR A 587 -8.57 30.74 -17.02
CA TYR A 587 -7.68 29.61 -16.84
C TYR A 587 -8.41 28.29 -16.53
N LYS A 588 -9.71 28.22 -16.89
CA LYS A 588 -10.53 27.02 -16.63
C LYS A 588 -9.89 25.73 -17.17
N SER A 589 -9.34 25.78 -18.38
CA SER A 589 -8.73 24.61 -19.03
C SER A 589 -7.51 24.12 -18.27
N GLU A 590 -6.67 25.03 -17.79
CA GLU A 590 -5.46 24.71 -17.05
C GLU A 590 -5.79 24.14 -15.65
N ILE A 591 -6.75 24.76 -14.95
CA ILE A 591 -7.25 24.26 -13.65
C ILE A 591 -7.81 22.85 -13.81
N THR A 592 -8.61 22.63 -14.86
CA THR A 592 -9.18 21.30 -15.16
C THR A 592 -8.08 20.28 -15.44
N ALA A 593 -7.12 20.62 -16.31
CA ALA A 593 -6.04 19.72 -16.66
C ALA A 593 -5.17 19.36 -15.44
N LEU A 594 -4.82 20.34 -14.60
CA LEU A 594 -4.05 20.08 -13.37
C LEU A 594 -4.81 19.15 -12.42
N TYR A 595 -6.11 19.38 -12.20
CA TYR A 595 -6.93 18.49 -11.38
C TYR A 595 -6.94 17.06 -11.91
N GLU A 596 -7.12 16.88 -13.23
CA GLU A 596 -7.15 15.57 -13.88
C GLU A 596 -5.78 14.85 -13.85
N HIS A 597 -4.68 15.61 -13.66
CA HIS A 597 -3.32 15.11 -13.46
C HIS A 597 -2.93 15.03 -11.95
N ASN A 598 -3.91 14.86 -11.07
CA ASN A 598 -3.75 14.71 -9.62
C ASN A 598 -3.20 15.92 -8.86
N VAL A 599 -3.16 17.11 -9.45
CA VAL A 599 -2.83 18.36 -8.73
C VAL A 599 -4.10 18.86 -8.03
N ARG A 600 -4.34 18.42 -6.79
CA ARG A 600 -5.63 18.54 -6.06
C ARG A 600 -5.40 19.08 -4.67
N ILE A 601 -5.02 20.35 -4.54
CA ILE A 601 -4.80 20.97 -3.23
C ILE A 601 -6.09 21.48 -2.56
N TYR A 602 -7.18 21.61 -3.33
CA TYR A 602 -8.49 22.03 -2.81
C TYR A 602 -9.49 20.89 -2.89
N GLU A 603 -10.26 20.71 -1.83
CA GLU A 603 -11.30 19.70 -1.71
C GLU A 603 -12.69 20.28 -2.09
N GLY A 604 -13.61 19.39 -2.46
CA GLY A 604 -15.02 19.77 -2.74
C GLY A 604 -15.26 20.26 -4.18
N SER A 605 -16.28 21.10 -4.36
CA SER A 605 -16.76 21.54 -5.68
C SER A 605 -16.54 23.03 -5.96
N GLU A 606 -15.82 23.72 -5.09
CA GLU A 606 -15.48 25.13 -5.22
C GLU A 606 -13.97 25.32 -5.20
N PHE A 607 -13.46 26.06 -6.20
CA PHE A 607 -12.04 26.37 -6.35
C PHE A 607 -11.71 27.79 -5.88
N LYS A 608 -12.69 28.71 -6.02
CA LYS A 608 -12.60 30.14 -5.71
C LYS A 608 -11.46 30.84 -6.47
N PRO A 609 -11.55 30.91 -7.80
CA PRO A 609 -10.43 31.26 -8.67
C PRO A 609 -9.81 32.63 -8.38
N THR A 610 -10.61 33.63 -8.00
CA THR A 610 -10.18 35.02 -7.78
C THR A 610 -9.73 35.31 -6.34
N GLU A 611 -9.88 34.33 -5.41
CA GLU A 611 -9.33 34.48 -4.06
C GLU A 611 -7.81 34.57 -4.13
N LYS A 612 -7.23 35.39 -3.24
CA LYS A 612 -5.78 35.42 -3.03
C LYS A 612 -5.33 34.05 -2.48
N MET A 613 -4.25 33.55 -3.03
CA MET A 613 -3.64 32.29 -2.56
C MET A 613 -2.70 32.59 -1.40
N THR A 614 -2.73 31.77 -0.35
CA THR A 614 -1.73 31.88 0.74
C THR A 614 -0.41 31.26 0.30
N PHE A 615 0.70 31.69 0.91
CA PHE A 615 2.02 31.13 0.63
C PHE A 615 2.07 29.62 0.94
N THR A 616 1.44 29.19 2.05
CA THR A 616 1.31 27.77 2.40
C THR A 616 0.54 26.94 1.36
N GLU A 617 -0.56 27.49 0.78
CA GLU A 617 -1.26 26.81 -0.32
C GLU A 617 -0.37 26.70 -1.56
N PHE A 618 0.42 27.74 -1.83
CA PHE A 618 1.31 27.78 -2.99
C PHE A 618 2.50 26.81 -2.83
N THR A 619 3.11 26.72 -1.67
CA THR A 619 4.18 25.73 -1.43
C THR A 619 3.69 24.30 -1.60
N ARG A 620 2.46 23.98 -1.13
CA ARG A 620 1.82 22.68 -1.41
C ARG A 620 1.58 22.45 -2.91
N LEU A 621 1.20 23.48 -3.65
CA LEU A 621 1.04 23.38 -5.11
C LEU A 621 2.38 23.08 -5.77
N LEU A 622 3.43 23.81 -5.42
CA LEU A 622 4.78 23.62 -5.98
C LEU A 622 5.34 22.24 -5.64
N ASP A 623 5.24 21.80 -4.40
CA ASP A 623 5.66 20.46 -3.98
C ASP A 623 4.97 19.37 -4.81
N THR A 624 3.66 19.53 -5.04
CA THR A 624 2.89 18.61 -5.90
C THR A 624 3.37 18.63 -7.37
N VAL A 625 3.79 19.80 -7.87
CA VAL A 625 4.15 20.02 -9.30
C VAL A 625 5.61 19.65 -9.59
N THR A 626 6.51 19.85 -8.63
CA THR A 626 7.95 19.63 -8.81
C THR A 626 8.43 18.29 -8.28
N GLY A 627 7.62 17.60 -7.47
CA GLY A 627 7.98 16.34 -6.81
C GLY A 627 8.86 16.56 -5.57
N TYR A 628 9.44 15.48 -5.08
CA TYR A 628 10.24 15.49 -3.86
C TYR A 628 11.50 16.36 -3.96
N GLY A 629 11.76 17.13 -2.92
CA GLY A 629 13.01 17.90 -2.75
C GLY A 629 12.89 19.41 -2.95
N TYR A 630 11.66 19.95 -3.05
CA TYR A 630 11.45 21.38 -3.02
C TYR A 630 11.45 21.87 -1.55
N GLU A 631 12.33 22.83 -1.26
CA GLU A 631 12.39 23.54 0.02
C GLU A 631 11.97 24.99 -0.22
N PRO A 632 10.84 25.44 0.36
CA PRO A 632 10.37 26.81 0.20
C PRO A 632 11.27 27.81 0.91
N ALA A 633 11.23 29.09 0.49
CA ALA A 633 11.87 30.18 1.20
C ALA A 633 11.37 30.25 2.66
N PRO A 634 12.23 30.64 3.61
CA PRO A 634 11.80 31.01 4.95
C PRO A 634 10.75 32.13 4.91
N LEU A 635 9.79 32.08 5.81
CA LEU A 635 8.67 33.03 5.82
C LEU A 635 9.14 34.48 5.99
N GLU A 636 10.24 34.69 6.69
CA GLU A 636 10.87 36.01 6.86
C GLU A 636 11.28 36.62 5.52
N GLU A 637 11.88 35.86 4.62
CA GLU A 637 12.27 36.27 3.26
C GLU A 637 11.05 36.62 2.41
N VAL A 638 9.97 35.89 2.55
CA VAL A 638 8.69 36.14 1.83
C VAL A 638 8.05 37.45 2.28
N ILE A 639 8.13 37.77 3.56
CA ILE A 639 7.59 39.02 4.14
C ILE A 639 8.35 40.26 3.64
N GLU A 640 9.68 40.16 3.44
CA GLU A 640 10.49 41.25 2.90
C GLU A 640 10.11 41.62 1.46
N ASP A 641 9.59 40.70 0.68
CA ASP A 641 9.13 40.94 -0.68
C ASP A 641 7.75 41.65 -0.76
N ILE A 642 7.05 41.83 0.39
CA ILE A 642 5.75 42.52 0.39
C ILE A 642 6.03 44.04 0.40
N PRO A 643 5.45 44.78 -0.58
CA PRO A 643 5.65 46.23 -0.67
C PRO A 643 5.25 46.93 0.62
N ASP A 644 6.09 47.91 1.07
CA ASP A 644 5.79 48.72 2.24
C ASP A 644 4.66 49.72 1.89
N ASP A 645 3.45 49.41 2.35
CA ASP A 645 2.26 50.27 2.20
C ASP A 645 2.02 51.20 3.39
N GLY A 646 3.00 51.28 4.33
CA GLY A 646 2.91 52.10 5.55
C GLY A 646 2.05 51.45 6.65
N SER A 647 1.66 50.18 6.52
CA SER A 647 0.90 49.47 7.56
C SER A 647 1.78 49.06 8.75
N SER A 648 1.17 48.90 9.94
CA SER A 648 1.90 48.50 11.17
C SER A 648 2.46 47.06 11.03
N ALA A 649 3.51 46.74 11.82
CA ALA A 649 4.12 45.41 11.86
C ALA A 649 3.10 44.28 12.15
N GLU A 650 2.08 44.54 12.97
CA GLU A 650 1.01 43.59 13.25
C GLU A 650 0.12 43.33 12.02
N THR A 651 -0.14 44.38 11.22
CA THR A 651 -0.88 44.28 9.94
C THR A 651 -0.04 43.56 8.90
N LYS A 652 1.28 43.76 8.88
CA LYS A 652 2.22 43.03 8.02
C LYS A 652 2.27 41.52 8.37
N THR A 653 2.20 41.14 9.65
CA THR A 653 2.17 39.74 10.10
C THR A 653 0.87 39.04 9.67
N ALA A 654 -0.27 39.75 9.70
CA ALA A 654 -1.54 39.22 9.18
C ALA A 654 -1.61 39.20 7.62
N ALA A 655 -0.92 40.16 6.97
CA ALA A 655 -0.78 40.20 5.51
C ALA A 655 0.25 39.18 4.96
N SER A 656 1.14 38.66 5.81
CA SER A 656 2.18 37.68 5.46
C SER A 656 1.65 36.30 5.03
N GLU A 657 0.34 36.05 5.16
CA GLU A 657 -0.27 34.87 4.54
C GLU A 657 -0.26 34.93 3.00
N TYR A 658 -0.28 36.14 2.40
CA TYR A 658 -0.38 36.34 0.96
C TYR A 658 0.95 36.83 0.38
N PHE A 659 1.25 36.47 -0.85
CA PHE A 659 2.54 36.72 -1.50
C PHE A 659 2.34 37.34 -2.89
N THR A 660 3.44 37.90 -3.45
CA THR A 660 3.44 38.63 -4.72
C THR A 660 3.78 37.72 -5.91
N ARG A 661 3.56 38.25 -7.14
CA ARG A 661 3.99 37.56 -8.35
C ARG A 661 5.50 37.45 -8.47
N MET A 662 6.27 38.38 -7.89
CA MET A 662 7.71 38.28 -7.84
C MET A 662 8.15 37.11 -6.93
N THR A 663 7.55 36.97 -5.76
CA THR A 663 7.79 35.83 -4.87
C THR A 663 7.44 34.51 -5.57
N LEU A 664 6.31 34.46 -6.29
CA LEU A 664 5.97 33.28 -7.10
C LEU A 664 7.08 32.94 -8.11
N ALA A 665 7.62 33.96 -8.82
CA ALA A 665 8.69 33.73 -9.78
C ALA A 665 9.98 33.24 -9.11
N LYS A 666 10.35 33.79 -7.94
CA LYS A 666 11.50 33.33 -7.14
C LYS A 666 11.35 31.85 -6.76
N GLU A 667 10.18 31.45 -6.27
CA GLU A 667 9.95 30.08 -5.85
C GLU A 667 9.97 29.08 -7.02
N PHE A 668 9.48 29.41 -8.21
CA PHE A 668 9.68 28.55 -9.39
C PHE A 668 11.15 28.39 -9.77
N VAL A 669 11.94 29.48 -9.67
CA VAL A 669 13.39 29.43 -9.93
C VAL A 669 14.10 28.58 -8.88
N ARG A 670 13.70 28.68 -7.60
CA ARG A 670 14.20 27.87 -6.49
C ARG A 670 13.87 26.39 -6.69
N ALA A 671 12.62 26.09 -7.01
CA ALA A 671 12.17 24.72 -7.31
C ALA A 671 12.92 24.07 -8.49
N ALA A 672 13.31 24.88 -9.48
CA ALA A 672 14.16 24.45 -10.60
C ALA A 672 15.67 24.38 -10.24
N GLN A 673 16.05 24.64 -9.00
CA GLN A 673 17.45 24.70 -8.53
C GLN A 673 18.31 25.69 -9.34
N ALA A 674 17.70 26.73 -9.89
CA ALA A 674 18.33 27.72 -10.77
C ALA A 674 18.67 29.06 -10.07
N GLU A 675 18.43 29.17 -8.77
CA GLU A 675 18.55 30.38 -7.96
C GLU A 675 19.93 31.04 -8.07
N ARG A 676 21.01 30.22 -8.04
CA ARG A 676 22.39 30.73 -8.19
C ARG A 676 22.62 31.51 -9.49
N PHE A 677 21.84 31.28 -10.51
CA PHE A 677 21.97 32.00 -11.80
C PHE A 677 21.23 33.34 -11.76
N ALA A 678 20.18 33.49 -10.95
CA ALA A 678 19.37 34.71 -10.87
C ALA A 678 20.17 35.95 -10.45
N GLY A 679 21.22 35.76 -9.63
CA GLY A 679 22.10 36.85 -9.18
C GLY A 679 22.97 37.49 -10.28
N TYR A 680 23.14 36.84 -11.45
CA TYR A 680 23.93 37.38 -12.57
C TYR A 680 23.09 38.32 -13.45
N THR A 681 22.50 39.38 -12.86
CA THR A 681 21.52 40.26 -13.52
C THR A 681 22.01 40.88 -14.83
N SER A 682 23.33 41.08 -14.98
CA SER A 682 23.95 41.68 -16.18
C SER A 682 23.82 40.84 -17.46
N ILE A 683 23.52 39.54 -17.35
CA ILE A 683 23.35 38.66 -18.52
C ILE A 683 21.90 38.63 -19.02
N TYR A 684 20.96 39.15 -18.24
CA TYR A 684 19.55 39.10 -18.59
C TYR A 684 19.06 40.37 -19.28
N LYS A 685 18.14 40.14 -20.21
CA LYS A 685 17.29 41.22 -20.77
C LYS A 685 15.88 41.02 -20.24
N SER A 686 15.31 42.07 -19.68
CA SER A 686 13.94 41.97 -19.16
C SER A 686 12.96 41.58 -20.27
N PRO A 687 12.14 40.53 -20.10
CA PRO A 687 11.02 40.22 -20.97
C PRO A 687 9.78 41.05 -20.67
N PHE A 688 9.83 41.92 -19.63
CA PHE A 688 8.71 42.71 -19.14
C PHE A 688 9.01 44.23 -19.20
N THR A 689 7.97 45.02 -19.42
CA THR A 689 8.11 46.48 -19.48
C THR A 689 8.16 47.16 -18.11
N ASP A 690 7.72 46.47 -17.07
CA ASP A 690 7.65 46.94 -15.67
C ASP A 690 8.69 46.29 -14.73
N VAL A 691 9.62 45.52 -15.28
CA VAL A 691 10.82 45.06 -14.59
C VAL A 691 12.04 45.65 -15.28
N GLY A 692 12.70 46.58 -14.64
CA GLY A 692 13.79 47.33 -15.25
C GLY A 692 15.11 46.56 -15.34
N SER A 693 16.04 47.01 -16.18
CA SER A 693 17.36 46.42 -16.33
C SER A 693 18.28 46.52 -15.08
N LYS A 694 17.90 47.39 -14.12
CA LYS A 694 18.59 47.58 -12.86
C LYS A 694 17.85 46.96 -11.67
N ASP A 695 16.73 46.28 -11.94
CA ASP A 695 15.97 45.61 -10.92
C ASP A 695 16.78 44.43 -10.35
N GLU A 696 16.91 44.34 -9.05
CA GLU A 696 17.64 43.25 -8.37
C GLU A 696 17.02 41.87 -8.66
N ASN A 697 15.70 41.83 -8.87
CA ASN A 697 14.95 40.61 -9.14
C ASN A 697 14.84 40.29 -10.65
N LEU A 698 15.54 41.05 -11.53
CA LEU A 698 15.51 40.85 -12.99
C LEU A 698 15.85 39.39 -13.35
N GLY A 699 16.85 38.79 -12.71
CA GLY A 699 17.26 37.43 -13.00
C GLY A 699 16.17 36.40 -12.69
N TYR A 700 15.48 36.55 -11.57
CA TYR A 700 14.35 35.71 -11.24
C TYR A 700 13.19 35.83 -12.23
N ALA A 701 12.82 37.06 -12.57
CA ALA A 701 11.75 37.32 -13.56
C ALA A 701 12.09 36.75 -14.94
N ALA A 702 13.34 36.92 -15.39
CA ALA A 702 13.82 36.42 -16.68
C ALA A 702 13.89 34.87 -16.72
N LEU A 703 14.37 34.24 -15.66
CA LEU A 703 14.44 32.78 -15.54
C LEU A 703 13.05 32.17 -15.47
N ALA A 704 12.15 32.68 -14.62
CA ALA A 704 10.79 32.21 -14.51
C ALA A 704 10.02 32.35 -15.85
N TYR A 705 10.30 33.41 -16.62
CA TYR A 705 9.77 33.57 -17.98
C TYR A 705 10.37 32.54 -18.95
N ALA A 706 11.67 32.34 -18.92
CA ALA A 706 12.35 31.35 -19.80
C ALA A 706 11.89 29.91 -19.53
N MET A 707 11.63 29.59 -18.25
CA MET A 707 11.07 28.30 -17.86
C MET A 707 9.57 28.16 -18.16
N GLY A 708 8.93 29.18 -18.74
CA GLY A 708 7.53 29.19 -19.08
C GLY A 708 6.57 29.39 -17.88
N ALA A 709 7.07 29.44 -16.63
CA ALA A 709 6.25 29.58 -15.43
C ALA A 709 5.44 30.89 -15.42
N VAL A 710 6.02 31.98 -15.86
CA VAL A 710 5.34 33.28 -15.96
C VAL A 710 5.33 33.80 -17.39
N LYS A 711 4.33 34.59 -17.74
CA LYS A 711 4.19 35.20 -19.07
C LYS A 711 3.87 36.70 -18.95
N ALA A 712 4.29 37.47 -19.95
CA ALA A 712 3.90 38.87 -20.05
C ALA A 712 2.39 39.02 -20.33
N GLY A 713 1.76 39.96 -19.68
CA GLY A 713 0.41 40.38 -20.02
C GLY A 713 0.30 40.96 -21.45
N LYS A 714 -0.90 41.18 -21.93
CA LYS A 714 -1.12 41.81 -23.26
C LYS A 714 -0.48 43.21 -23.42
N ASP A 715 -0.23 43.87 -22.31
CA ASP A 715 0.45 45.17 -22.20
C ASP A 715 1.98 45.03 -22.00
N GLY A 716 2.52 43.81 -22.05
CA GLY A 716 3.93 43.53 -21.88
C GLY A 716 4.42 43.56 -20.41
N LYS A 717 3.50 43.63 -19.44
CA LYS A 717 3.82 43.73 -18.00
C LYS A 717 3.77 42.40 -17.27
N PHE A 718 4.52 42.33 -16.17
CA PHE A 718 4.54 41.19 -15.21
C PHE A 718 3.70 41.48 -13.96
N TYR A 719 3.64 42.74 -13.55
CA TYR A 719 3.01 43.19 -12.30
C TYR A 719 3.65 42.54 -11.06
N PRO A 720 4.95 42.72 -10.81
CA PRO A 720 5.72 42.00 -9.77
C PRO A 720 5.09 42.09 -8.38
N ASN A 721 4.50 43.25 -8.04
CA ASN A 721 3.92 43.53 -6.72
C ASN A 721 2.45 43.12 -6.57
N ALA A 722 1.82 42.58 -7.63
CA ALA A 722 0.44 42.10 -7.53
C ALA A 722 0.35 40.82 -6.70
N TYR A 723 -0.63 40.75 -5.81
CA TYR A 723 -0.91 39.52 -5.09
C TYR A 723 -1.35 38.39 -6.01
N VAL A 724 -0.92 37.17 -5.68
CA VAL A 724 -1.24 35.97 -6.45
C VAL A 724 -2.64 35.48 -6.11
N THR A 725 -3.47 35.25 -7.13
CA THR A 725 -4.74 34.55 -6.98
C THR A 725 -4.59 33.04 -7.24
N ARG A 726 -5.52 32.21 -6.74
CA ARG A 726 -5.51 30.78 -6.96
C ARG A 726 -5.43 30.41 -8.43
N GLU A 727 -6.26 31.04 -9.26
CA GLU A 727 -6.27 30.77 -10.71
C GLU A 727 -4.97 31.17 -11.40
N TYR A 728 -4.32 32.26 -10.96
CA TYR A 728 -3.05 32.70 -11.52
C TYR A 728 -1.90 31.75 -11.14
N ALA A 729 -1.85 31.27 -9.90
CA ALA A 729 -0.87 30.28 -9.47
C ALA A 729 -1.00 28.96 -10.26
N TYR A 730 -2.23 28.48 -10.45
CA TYR A 730 -2.49 27.29 -11.26
C TYR A 730 -2.13 27.50 -12.73
N HIS A 731 -2.40 28.67 -13.30
CA HIS A 731 -1.94 29.03 -14.63
C HIS A 731 -0.41 28.95 -14.75
N CYS A 732 0.31 29.51 -13.79
CA CYS A 732 1.78 29.46 -13.77
C CYS A 732 2.30 28.02 -13.63
N ALA A 733 1.71 27.23 -12.74
CA ALA A 733 2.07 25.81 -12.55
C ALA A 733 1.83 24.98 -13.82
N TYR A 734 0.68 25.18 -14.49
CA TYR A 734 0.38 24.54 -15.77
C TYR A 734 1.41 24.88 -16.85
N ASN A 735 1.72 26.16 -17.02
CA ASN A 735 2.69 26.62 -18.02
C ASN A 735 4.09 26.07 -17.75
N TYR A 736 4.52 26.02 -16.49
CA TYR A 736 5.78 25.42 -16.10
C TYR A 736 5.84 23.94 -16.49
N LEU A 737 4.84 23.15 -16.13
CA LEU A 737 4.74 21.74 -16.48
C LEU A 737 4.68 21.50 -18.01
N LYS A 738 3.99 22.37 -18.73
CA LYS A 738 3.90 22.30 -20.20
C LYS A 738 5.26 22.57 -20.84
N ALA A 739 5.97 23.58 -20.37
CA ALA A 739 7.32 23.88 -20.85
C ALA A 739 8.30 22.75 -20.55
N MET A 740 8.18 22.07 -19.40
CA MET A 740 8.99 20.90 -19.07
C MET A 740 8.68 19.71 -20.00
N SER A 741 7.40 19.49 -20.35
CA SER A 741 7.03 18.42 -21.27
C SER A 741 7.47 18.67 -22.72
N ASP A 742 7.52 19.96 -23.17
CA ASP A 742 7.84 20.33 -24.55
C ASP A 742 9.38 20.39 -24.81
N ASN A 743 10.18 20.68 -23.78
CA ASN A 743 11.65 20.85 -23.87
C ASN A 743 12.46 19.62 -23.44
N GLY A 744 11.81 18.55 -23.05
CA GLY A 744 12.45 17.33 -22.55
C GLY A 744 12.72 16.25 -23.61
#